data_08db15994d08ea274640821b5fffe224
#
_entry.id   08db15994d08ea274640821b5fffe224
#
_cell.length_a   1.000
_cell.length_b   1.000
_cell.length_c   1.000
_cell.angle_alpha   90.00
_cell.angle_beta   90.00
_cell.angle_gamma   90.00
#
_symmetry.space_group_name_H-M   'P 1'
#
loop_
_entity.id
_entity.type
_entity.pdbx_description
1 polymer ?
#
loop_
_entity_poly.entity_id
_entity_poly.type
_entity_poly.pdbx_seq_one_letter_code
_entity_poly.pdbx_strand_id
1 'polypeptide(L)'
;MSPAIAAHEYSPWDFWSEASPSEREAQLLLQQTVVSGRPDHELGDQCFLSELASIDNDSLRLGDRTYVAAGAYLTGDLRAGADCSINPYTVIRGRVTMGDGVRIGAHTSILGFNHSMESGTPVFRQPLTSKGIEIGDDVWIGSHVVILDGVRVGSHSVLAASAVVTKDVPAGAVVGGNPARFIRWRVEPDDTGVHPDAAADAAARGTEGRPDSPEPREPVETPPAVLAALASAASEAADSPELRSVPESDPESEPAPDAELPPDADPTHTPSRAPAPGGPTAAPNTVLTAVGASTGSDDVTGLAERIAELAARARDEASVVLQRTWNDDLGLFTDRPGAAPTVRAQADAIEIADLLLGKAPPQASVEAQIRRLQGWQDATTGAVAPLDADGRQQAGLGFSHGDVAYHVLSTGYALDLLGSAFPAPLTWVTAATPERVVEFCGSLPWATDAWGAGHHIDGFGTAILWTKRAGHPIPAGVEEALFGWLLLNTDPQTGMWGSATPDRGNLPVVNGFYRASRGTFAQFGVPLPHPDRVIDTVLRHARDPRWFAPGARNACNVLDVAHPLWLARGTGYRDDEVRELAARLLSDALATWVPGAGFSFREPSPAARGLIETEPGLQGTEMWLAILWYLADLAGVSDALGYRPRGVHRPEPAATLR
;
A
#
# COMPACT_ATOMS: atom_id res chain seq x y z
N MET A 1 2.09 -13.00 29.07
CA MET A 1 2.24 -14.21 28.23
C MET A 1 3.67 -14.74 28.34
N SER A 2 3.86 -16.06 28.50
CA SER A 2 5.17 -16.69 28.38
C SER A 2 5.65 -16.58 26.92
N PRO A 3 6.96 -16.37 26.64
CA PRO A 3 7.47 -16.30 25.27
C PRO A 3 7.15 -17.52 24.39
N ALA A 4 6.98 -18.68 24.99
CA ALA A 4 6.68 -19.93 24.28
C ALA A 4 5.21 -20.02 23.79
N ILE A 5 4.25 -19.50 24.55
CA ILE A 5 2.84 -19.44 24.13
C ILE A 5 2.70 -18.56 22.88
N ALA A 6 3.45 -17.45 22.80
CA ALA A 6 3.42 -16.57 21.64
C ALA A 6 3.91 -17.24 20.33
N ALA A 7 4.77 -18.25 20.42
CA ALA A 7 5.30 -18.95 19.23
C ALA A 7 4.23 -19.81 18.53
N HIS A 8 3.34 -20.46 19.29
CA HIS A 8 2.31 -21.36 18.73
C HIS A 8 0.98 -20.68 18.39
N GLU A 9 0.76 -19.45 18.84
CA GLU A 9 -0.48 -18.71 18.57
C GLU A 9 -0.76 -18.53 17.07
N TYR A 10 0.28 -18.25 16.29
CA TYR A 10 0.19 -18.07 14.83
C TYR A 10 0.61 -19.30 14.03
N SER A 11 1.26 -20.28 14.66
CA SER A 11 1.82 -21.47 14.04
C SER A 11 1.56 -22.71 14.90
N PRO A 12 0.28 -23.13 15.10
CA PRO A 12 -0.09 -24.11 16.10
C PRO A 12 0.14 -25.58 15.71
N TRP A 13 0.53 -25.88 14.49
CA TRP A 13 0.62 -27.25 13.97
C TRP A 13 1.65 -28.14 14.69
N ASP A 14 2.69 -27.55 15.28
CA ASP A 14 3.72 -28.28 16.03
C ASP A 14 3.50 -28.25 17.55
N PHE A 15 2.44 -27.59 18.06
CA PHE A 15 2.21 -27.38 19.49
C PHE A 15 2.28 -28.69 20.28
N TRP A 16 1.53 -29.71 19.88
CA TRP A 16 1.44 -30.95 20.65
C TRP A 16 2.72 -31.76 20.64
N SER A 17 3.63 -31.56 19.68
CA SER A 17 4.96 -32.18 19.65
C SER A 17 6.01 -31.41 20.45
N GLU A 18 5.96 -30.08 20.46
CA GLU A 18 7.01 -29.21 20.99
C GLU A 18 6.70 -28.61 22.36
N ALA A 19 5.41 -28.42 22.70
CA ALA A 19 5.01 -27.75 23.94
C ALA A 19 5.40 -28.53 25.20
N SER A 20 5.82 -27.81 26.22
CA SER A 20 6.10 -28.32 27.54
C SER A 20 4.84 -28.88 28.22
N PRO A 21 4.97 -29.74 29.27
CA PRO A 21 3.80 -30.23 30.03
C PRO A 21 2.91 -29.10 30.58
N SER A 22 3.50 -28.01 31.05
CA SER A 22 2.74 -26.85 31.57
C SER A 22 1.97 -26.09 30.49
N GLU A 23 2.51 -25.99 29.28
CA GLU A 23 1.82 -25.36 28.15
C GLU A 23 0.66 -26.21 27.64
N ARG A 24 0.83 -27.52 27.60
CA ARG A 24 -0.26 -28.47 27.28
C ARG A 24 -1.37 -28.41 28.32
N GLU A 25 -1.04 -28.32 29.62
CA GLU A 25 -2.01 -28.19 30.70
C GLU A 25 -2.78 -26.86 30.58
N ALA A 26 -2.10 -25.75 30.27
CA ALA A 26 -2.75 -24.46 30.02
C ALA A 26 -3.71 -24.51 28.82
N GLN A 27 -3.31 -25.16 27.72
CA GLN A 27 -4.15 -25.33 26.55
C GLN A 27 -5.40 -26.19 26.86
N LEU A 28 -5.26 -27.27 27.61
CA LEU A 28 -6.41 -28.10 28.04
C LEU A 28 -7.37 -27.32 28.95
N LEU A 29 -6.85 -26.45 29.84
CA LEU A 29 -7.67 -25.58 30.69
C LEU A 29 -8.45 -24.54 29.83
N LEU A 30 -7.81 -23.95 28.80
CA LEU A 30 -8.47 -23.06 27.88
C LEU A 30 -9.61 -23.76 27.12
N GLN A 31 -9.35 -24.96 26.59
CA GLN A 31 -10.37 -25.78 25.92
C GLN A 31 -11.54 -26.11 26.86
N GLN A 32 -11.23 -26.50 28.09
CA GLN A 32 -12.27 -26.75 29.10
C GLN A 32 -13.11 -25.50 29.39
N THR A 33 -12.49 -24.32 29.40
CA THR A 33 -13.20 -23.04 29.59
C THR A 33 -14.16 -22.76 28.42
N VAL A 34 -13.73 -23.06 27.17
CA VAL A 34 -14.57 -22.85 25.97
C VAL A 34 -15.78 -23.77 25.97
N VAL A 35 -15.66 -25.02 26.42
CA VAL A 35 -16.80 -25.99 26.42
C VAL A 35 -17.61 -25.94 27.71
N SER A 36 -17.10 -25.37 28.81
CA SER A 36 -17.75 -25.37 30.10
C SER A 36 -19.10 -24.63 30.09
N GLY A 37 -20.16 -25.30 30.50
CA GLY A 37 -21.51 -24.74 30.51
C GLY A 37 -22.18 -24.61 29.15
N ARG A 38 -21.55 -25.13 28.08
CA ARG A 38 -22.03 -25.08 26.70
C ARG A 38 -22.23 -26.50 26.17
N PRO A 39 -23.43 -27.10 26.27
CA PRO A 39 -23.67 -28.51 25.92
C PRO A 39 -23.51 -28.81 24.43
N ASP A 40 -23.58 -27.77 23.58
CA ASP A 40 -23.42 -27.89 22.14
C ASP A 40 -21.97 -27.64 21.65
N HIS A 41 -21.00 -27.54 22.60
CA HIS A 41 -19.57 -27.40 22.31
C HIS A 41 -18.86 -28.72 22.59
N GLU A 42 -18.11 -29.21 21.58
CA GLU A 42 -17.36 -30.45 21.62
C GLU A 42 -16.03 -30.28 20.90
N LEU A 43 -14.95 -30.66 21.56
CA LEU A 43 -13.60 -30.61 21.03
C LEU A 43 -12.98 -32.02 21.08
N GLY A 44 -12.40 -32.45 19.96
CA GLY A 44 -11.68 -33.70 19.85
C GLY A 44 -10.31 -33.67 20.53
N ASP A 45 -9.62 -34.81 20.47
CA ASP A 45 -8.30 -34.96 21.06
C ASP A 45 -7.25 -34.09 20.33
N GLN A 46 -6.30 -33.53 21.09
CA GLN A 46 -5.21 -32.73 20.55
C GLN A 46 -5.62 -31.51 19.70
N CYS A 47 -6.82 -30.97 19.92
CA CYS A 47 -7.17 -29.67 19.38
C CYS A 47 -6.25 -28.57 19.94
N PHE A 48 -6.07 -27.48 19.20
CA PHE A 48 -5.43 -26.27 19.71
C PHE A 48 -6.36 -25.07 19.49
N LEU A 49 -6.54 -24.27 20.52
CA LEU A 49 -7.27 -23.00 20.45
C LEU A 49 -6.32 -21.87 20.87
N SER A 50 -6.15 -20.88 20.00
CA SER A 50 -5.38 -19.69 20.32
C SER A 50 -6.06 -18.86 21.42
N GLU A 51 -5.31 -18.37 22.40
CA GLU A 51 -5.79 -17.38 23.38
C GLU A 51 -6.22 -16.06 22.72
N LEU A 52 -5.74 -15.80 21.52
CA LEU A 52 -6.03 -14.60 20.72
C LEU A 52 -7.19 -14.81 19.75
N ALA A 53 -7.80 -15.98 19.67
CA ALA A 53 -9.00 -16.21 18.87
C ALA A 53 -10.25 -15.75 19.61
N SER A 54 -11.22 -15.24 18.86
CA SER A 54 -12.57 -14.89 19.36
C SER A 54 -13.54 -16.01 18.99
N ILE A 55 -13.92 -16.81 19.95
CA ILE A 55 -14.82 -17.97 19.77
C ILE A 55 -16.12 -17.69 20.53
N ASP A 56 -17.16 -17.31 19.77
CA ASP A 56 -18.49 -16.98 20.27
C ASP A 56 -19.57 -17.71 19.44
N ASN A 57 -19.46 -19.03 19.39
CA ASN A 57 -20.35 -19.90 18.63
C ASN A 57 -21.59 -20.27 19.43
N ASP A 58 -22.74 -20.40 18.75
CA ASP A 58 -23.94 -21.01 19.31
C ASP A 58 -23.74 -22.53 19.47
N SER A 59 -23.06 -23.16 18.50
CA SER A 59 -22.64 -24.56 18.52
C SER A 59 -21.26 -24.68 17.90
N LEU A 60 -20.35 -25.41 18.56
CA LEU A 60 -18.96 -25.62 18.10
C LEU A 60 -18.57 -27.09 18.24
N ARG A 61 -18.21 -27.71 17.12
CA ARG A 61 -17.63 -29.06 17.12
C ARG A 61 -16.38 -29.09 16.27
N LEU A 62 -15.25 -29.41 16.89
CA LEU A 62 -13.98 -29.59 16.23
C LEU A 62 -13.51 -31.04 16.42
N GLY A 63 -13.20 -31.73 15.33
CA GLY A 63 -12.63 -33.06 15.36
C GLY A 63 -11.17 -33.06 15.84
N ASP A 64 -10.62 -34.27 16.05
CA ASP A 64 -9.25 -34.45 16.56
C ASP A 64 -8.21 -33.68 15.76
N ARG A 65 -7.18 -33.16 16.44
CA ARG A 65 -6.04 -32.46 15.83
C ARG A 65 -6.40 -31.23 14.97
N THR A 66 -7.61 -30.73 15.14
CA THR A 66 -8.04 -29.47 14.50
C THR A 66 -7.56 -28.28 15.33
N TYR A 67 -7.04 -27.25 14.63
CA TYR A 67 -6.58 -26.07 15.35
C TYR A 67 -7.22 -24.76 14.86
N VAL A 68 -7.30 -23.82 15.81
CA VAL A 68 -7.78 -22.44 15.60
C VAL A 68 -6.65 -21.51 16.00
N ALA A 69 -6.06 -20.81 15.03
CA ALA A 69 -4.93 -19.91 15.21
C ALA A 69 -5.36 -18.49 15.63
N ALA A 70 -4.39 -17.67 15.97
CA ALA A 70 -4.55 -16.31 16.48
C ALA A 70 -5.42 -15.42 15.57
N GLY A 71 -6.28 -14.60 16.19
CA GLY A 71 -7.12 -13.64 15.51
C GLY A 71 -8.27 -14.25 14.70
N ALA A 72 -8.47 -15.57 14.73
CA ALA A 72 -9.64 -16.18 14.13
C ALA A 72 -10.91 -15.72 14.85
N TYR A 73 -11.98 -15.42 14.08
CA TYR A 73 -13.28 -15.00 14.61
C TYR A 73 -14.36 -16.00 14.18
N LEU A 74 -14.87 -16.76 15.15
CA LEU A 74 -15.80 -17.86 14.94
C LEU A 74 -17.14 -17.57 15.64
N THR A 75 -18.25 -17.59 14.89
CA THR A 75 -19.60 -17.40 15.45
C THR A 75 -20.65 -18.27 14.73
N GLY A 76 -21.78 -18.52 15.37
CA GLY A 76 -22.88 -19.34 14.84
C GLY A 76 -22.61 -20.84 15.00
N ASP A 77 -23.05 -21.66 14.04
CA ASP A 77 -22.95 -23.12 14.09
C ASP A 77 -21.76 -23.61 13.27
N LEU A 78 -20.67 -23.97 13.91
CA LEU A 78 -19.49 -24.51 13.24
C LEU A 78 -19.28 -25.98 13.57
N ARG A 79 -19.15 -26.80 12.52
CA ARG A 79 -18.69 -28.19 12.60
C ARG A 79 -17.49 -28.38 11.68
N ALA A 80 -16.36 -28.76 12.23
CA ALA A 80 -15.17 -29.14 11.51
C ALA A 80 -14.78 -30.57 11.86
N GLY A 81 -14.36 -31.35 10.85
CA GLY A 81 -13.82 -32.68 11.04
C GLY A 81 -12.45 -32.67 11.70
N ALA A 82 -11.78 -33.82 11.66
CA ALA A 82 -10.43 -33.99 12.17
C ALA A 82 -9.37 -33.36 11.25
N ASP A 83 -8.19 -33.08 11.80
CA ASP A 83 -7.02 -32.60 11.04
C ASP A 83 -7.24 -31.28 10.27
N CYS A 84 -8.20 -30.45 10.66
CA CYS A 84 -8.47 -29.17 10.02
C CYS A 84 -7.56 -28.05 10.53
N SER A 85 -7.28 -27.07 9.66
CA SER A 85 -6.53 -25.88 10.04
C SER A 85 -7.32 -24.60 9.79
N ILE A 86 -7.62 -23.87 10.87
CA ILE A 86 -8.22 -22.52 10.81
C ILE A 86 -7.09 -21.55 11.11
N ASN A 87 -6.45 -21.03 10.05
CA ASN A 87 -5.26 -20.20 10.15
C ASN A 87 -5.57 -18.76 10.61
N PRO A 88 -4.53 -17.94 10.94
CA PRO A 88 -4.72 -16.64 11.56
C PRO A 88 -5.69 -15.73 10.82
N TYR A 89 -6.50 -14.98 11.59
CA TYR A 89 -7.46 -13.98 11.10
C TYR A 89 -8.55 -14.54 10.18
N THR A 90 -8.81 -15.85 10.20
CA THR A 90 -9.94 -16.46 9.50
C THR A 90 -11.24 -16.07 10.17
N VAL A 91 -12.25 -15.69 9.39
CA VAL A 91 -13.61 -15.36 9.85
C VAL A 91 -14.56 -16.45 9.40
N ILE A 92 -15.19 -17.17 10.35
CA ILE A 92 -16.24 -18.17 10.07
C ILE A 92 -17.50 -17.75 10.82
N ARG A 93 -18.57 -17.48 10.09
CA ARG A 93 -19.81 -16.99 10.68
C ARG A 93 -21.04 -17.68 10.10
N GLY A 94 -22.07 -17.85 10.93
CA GLY A 94 -23.31 -18.52 10.54
C GLY A 94 -23.17 -20.03 10.57
N ARG A 95 -23.89 -20.74 9.69
CA ARG A 95 -23.88 -22.22 9.67
C ARG A 95 -22.84 -22.72 8.68
N VAL A 96 -21.79 -23.38 9.19
CA VAL A 96 -20.70 -23.94 8.38
C VAL A 96 -20.38 -25.37 8.84
N THR A 97 -20.35 -26.29 7.88
CA THR A 97 -19.92 -27.67 8.11
C THR A 97 -18.77 -27.98 7.16
N MET A 98 -17.69 -28.54 7.69
CA MET A 98 -16.54 -28.99 6.90
C MET A 98 -16.11 -30.39 7.33
N GLY A 99 -15.60 -31.15 6.37
CA GLY A 99 -15.10 -32.51 6.56
C GLY A 99 -13.69 -32.54 7.17
N ASP A 100 -13.01 -33.66 7.00
CA ASP A 100 -11.67 -33.89 7.53
C ASP A 100 -10.58 -33.26 6.64
N GLY A 101 -9.48 -32.84 7.24
CA GLY A 101 -8.29 -32.38 6.53
C GLY A 101 -8.41 -31.04 5.79
N VAL A 102 -9.43 -30.24 6.09
CA VAL A 102 -9.64 -28.92 5.45
C VAL A 102 -8.55 -27.94 5.89
N ARG A 103 -7.84 -27.36 4.92
CA ARG A 103 -6.78 -26.37 5.14
C ARG A 103 -7.29 -24.98 4.77
N ILE A 104 -7.52 -24.11 5.76
CA ILE A 104 -8.02 -22.76 5.53
C ILE A 104 -6.84 -21.77 5.67
N GLY A 105 -6.51 -21.07 4.57
CA GLY A 105 -5.52 -20.01 4.54
C GLY A 105 -5.92 -18.79 5.37
N ALA A 106 -4.93 -18.04 5.84
CA ALA A 106 -5.13 -16.85 6.67
C ALA A 106 -6.04 -15.80 5.98
N HIS A 107 -6.75 -15.00 6.80
CA HIS A 107 -7.66 -13.93 6.35
C HIS A 107 -8.83 -14.40 5.45
N THR A 108 -9.18 -15.66 5.47
CA THR A 108 -10.32 -16.21 4.72
C THR A 108 -11.63 -15.89 5.43
N SER A 109 -12.69 -15.59 4.68
CA SER A 109 -14.02 -15.32 5.19
C SER A 109 -15.03 -16.37 4.68
N ILE A 110 -15.61 -17.16 5.59
CA ILE A 110 -16.63 -18.17 5.32
C ILE A 110 -17.93 -17.71 5.96
N LEU A 111 -18.86 -17.22 5.13
CA LEU A 111 -20.03 -16.49 5.59
C LEU A 111 -21.31 -17.30 5.32
N GLY A 112 -21.65 -18.22 6.24
CA GLY A 112 -22.82 -19.11 6.17
C GLY A 112 -24.13 -18.41 6.55
N PHE A 113 -24.26 -17.14 6.22
CA PHE A 113 -25.50 -16.34 6.36
C PHE A 113 -25.49 -15.20 5.33
N ASN A 114 -26.67 -14.60 5.12
CA ASN A 114 -26.81 -13.43 4.25
C ASN A 114 -27.82 -12.45 4.84
N HIS A 115 -27.82 -11.21 4.32
CA HIS A 115 -28.85 -10.23 4.59
C HIS A 115 -29.99 -10.34 3.58
N SER A 116 -31.26 -10.22 4.04
CA SER A 116 -32.35 -9.97 3.12
C SER A 116 -32.22 -8.60 2.48
N MET A 117 -32.55 -8.49 1.19
CA MET A 117 -32.33 -7.28 0.37
C MET A 117 -33.61 -6.85 -0.35
N GLU A 118 -34.76 -7.04 0.29
CA GLU A 118 -36.07 -6.64 -0.27
C GLU A 118 -36.10 -5.12 -0.46
N SER A 119 -36.62 -4.67 -1.60
CA SER A 119 -36.77 -3.24 -1.87
C SER A 119 -37.78 -2.57 -0.91
N GLY A 120 -37.52 -1.29 -0.58
CA GLY A 120 -38.43 -0.50 0.26
C GLY A 120 -38.17 -0.56 1.77
N THR A 121 -37.29 -1.46 2.24
CA THR A 121 -36.87 -1.52 3.64
C THR A 121 -35.35 -1.48 3.71
N PRO A 122 -34.71 -0.62 4.55
CA PRO A 122 -33.25 -0.62 4.72
C PRO A 122 -32.73 -2.00 5.15
N VAL A 123 -31.62 -2.45 4.56
CA VAL A 123 -31.04 -3.80 4.78
C VAL A 123 -30.83 -4.11 6.26
N PHE A 124 -30.37 -3.14 7.07
CA PHE A 124 -30.13 -3.35 8.51
C PHE A 124 -31.39 -3.62 9.34
N ARG A 125 -32.58 -3.39 8.79
CA ARG A 125 -33.87 -3.67 9.42
C ARG A 125 -34.49 -4.97 8.93
N GLN A 126 -33.86 -5.63 7.97
CA GLN A 126 -34.32 -6.89 7.41
C GLN A 126 -33.69 -8.07 8.15
N PRO A 127 -34.34 -9.23 8.20
CA PRO A 127 -33.80 -10.40 8.86
C PRO A 127 -32.57 -10.94 8.13
N LEU A 128 -31.71 -11.63 8.88
CA LEU A 128 -30.68 -12.47 8.30
C LEU A 128 -31.30 -13.75 7.75
N THR A 129 -30.70 -14.28 6.70
CA THR A 129 -31.02 -15.58 6.13
C THR A 129 -29.80 -16.48 6.18
N SER A 130 -29.97 -17.79 6.30
CA SER A 130 -28.84 -18.74 6.27
C SER A 130 -29.29 -20.01 5.56
N LYS A 131 -28.58 -20.32 4.47
CA LYS A 131 -28.64 -21.63 3.81
C LYS A 131 -27.57 -22.56 4.36
N GLY A 132 -26.47 -21.97 4.83
CA GLY A 132 -25.30 -22.65 5.33
C GLY A 132 -24.29 -22.96 4.22
N ILE A 133 -23.07 -23.30 4.64
CA ILE A 133 -21.97 -23.69 3.76
C ILE A 133 -21.56 -25.11 4.11
N GLU A 134 -21.35 -25.95 3.09
CA GLU A 134 -20.87 -27.31 3.21
C GLU A 134 -19.52 -27.43 2.49
N ILE A 135 -18.47 -27.90 3.17
CA ILE A 135 -17.12 -28.12 2.63
C ILE A 135 -16.77 -29.59 2.83
N GLY A 136 -16.38 -30.29 1.77
CA GLY A 136 -15.99 -31.70 1.83
C GLY A 136 -14.62 -31.92 2.45
N ASP A 137 -14.12 -33.15 2.35
CA ASP A 137 -12.83 -33.56 2.90
C ASP A 137 -11.65 -33.10 2.04
N ASP A 138 -10.46 -32.94 2.63
CA ASP A 138 -9.20 -32.61 1.94
C ASP A 138 -9.31 -31.39 1.01
N VAL A 139 -10.05 -30.37 1.42
CA VAL A 139 -10.19 -29.11 0.68
C VAL A 139 -9.09 -28.15 1.08
N TRP A 140 -8.38 -27.59 0.11
CA TRP A 140 -7.44 -26.51 0.34
C TRP A 140 -8.05 -25.16 -0.04
N ILE A 141 -8.26 -24.32 0.95
CA ILE A 141 -8.75 -22.96 0.81
C ILE A 141 -7.55 -22.02 0.97
N GLY A 142 -7.19 -21.30 -0.10
CA GLY A 142 -6.10 -20.32 -0.09
C GLY A 142 -6.42 -19.13 0.82
N SER A 143 -5.41 -18.30 1.09
CA SER A 143 -5.60 -17.08 1.89
C SER A 143 -6.52 -16.08 1.19
N HIS A 144 -7.26 -15.28 2.01
CA HIS A 144 -8.20 -14.23 1.52
C HIS A 144 -9.34 -14.75 0.64
N VAL A 145 -9.68 -16.02 0.72
CA VAL A 145 -10.85 -16.54 0.03
C VAL A 145 -12.14 -16.07 0.73
N VAL A 146 -13.17 -15.78 -0.05
CA VAL A 146 -14.51 -15.50 0.46
C VAL A 146 -15.47 -16.58 -0.07
N ILE A 147 -16.18 -17.26 0.85
CA ILE A 147 -17.21 -18.24 0.49
C ILE A 147 -18.57 -17.70 0.95
N LEU A 148 -19.52 -17.58 0.03
CA LEU A 148 -20.85 -17.02 0.31
C LEU A 148 -21.85 -18.10 0.74
N ASP A 149 -22.89 -17.65 1.46
CA ASP A 149 -23.96 -18.49 1.97
C ASP A 149 -24.62 -19.36 0.88
N GLY A 150 -24.82 -20.63 1.21
CA GLY A 150 -25.44 -21.62 0.34
C GLY A 150 -24.52 -22.36 -0.60
N VAL A 151 -23.20 -22.05 -0.58
CA VAL A 151 -22.20 -22.73 -1.41
C VAL A 151 -21.82 -24.10 -0.84
N ARG A 152 -21.64 -25.07 -1.74
CA ARG A 152 -21.07 -26.38 -1.47
C ARG A 152 -19.73 -26.52 -2.16
N VAL A 153 -18.70 -26.93 -1.42
CA VAL A 153 -17.37 -27.21 -1.94
C VAL A 153 -17.11 -28.71 -1.84
N GLY A 154 -17.00 -29.37 -2.98
CA GLY A 154 -16.76 -30.83 -3.02
C GLY A 154 -15.37 -31.19 -2.51
N SER A 155 -15.24 -32.44 -2.03
CA SER A 155 -13.99 -32.98 -1.48
C SER A 155 -12.83 -32.88 -2.48
N HIS A 156 -11.59 -32.77 -1.98
CA HIS A 156 -10.36 -32.66 -2.75
C HIS A 156 -10.24 -31.43 -3.65
N SER A 157 -11.08 -30.42 -3.45
CA SER A 157 -11.05 -29.17 -4.21
C SER A 157 -9.95 -28.22 -3.71
N VAL A 158 -9.58 -27.26 -4.55
CA VAL A 158 -8.68 -26.16 -4.22
C VAL A 158 -9.35 -24.84 -4.58
N LEU A 159 -9.52 -23.97 -3.59
CA LEU A 159 -9.93 -22.59 -3.78
C LEU A 159 -8.66 -21.73 -3.78
N ALA A 160 -8.30 -21.19 -4.93
CA ALA A 160 -7.09 -20.38 -5.06
C ALA A 160 -7.19 -19.10 -4.21
N ALA A 161 -6.05 -18.59 -3.76
CA ALA A 161 -6.01 -17.38 -2.95
C ALA A 161 -6.79 -16.21 -3.58
N SER A 162 -7.49 -15.43 -2.73
CA SER A 162 -8.33 -14.29 -3.12
C SER A 162 -9.55 -14.63 -3.99
N ALA A 163 -9.94 -15.91 -4.06
CA ALA A 163 -11.15 -16.31 -4.77
C ALA A 163 -12.44 -15.89 -4.02
N VAL A 164 -13.44 -15.41 -4.76
CA VAL A 164 -14.80 -15.17 -4.23
C VAL A 164 -15.73 -16.24 -4.77
N VAL A 165 -16.03 -17.23 -3.91
CA VAL A 165 -16.82 -18.41 -4.28
C VAL A 165 -18.30 -18.13 -4.10
N THR A 166 -18.99 -17.96 -5.21
CA THR A 166 -20.40 -17.59 -5.28
C THR A 166 -21.32 -18.73 -5.76
N LYS A 167 -20.73 -19.87 -6.14
CA LYS A 167 -21.42 -21.06 -6.66
C LYS A 167 -20.73 -22.32 -6.17
N ASP A 168 -21.45 -23.44 -6.21
CA ASP A 168 -20.91 -24.75 -5.85
C ASP A 168 -19.64 -25.08 -6.64
N VAL A 169 -18.70 -25.72 -5.96
CA VAL A 169 -17.41 -26.17 -6.50
C VAL A 169 -17.44 -27.69 -6.60
N PRO A 170 -17.25 -28.26 -7.80
CA PRO A 170 -17.21 -29.71 -7.96
C PRO A 170 -16.03 -30.33 -7.20
N ALA A 171 -16.20 -31.57 -6.71
CA ALA A 171 -15.13 -32.33 -6.08
C ALA A 171 -13.91 -32.43 -7.01
N GLY A 172 -12.70 -32.27 -6.47
CA GLY A 172 -11.46 -32.30 -7.21
C GLY A 172 -11.17 -31.08 -8.09
N ALA A 173 -12.04 -30.08 -8.14
CA ALA A 173 -11.83 -28.89 -8.95
C ALA A 173 -10.87 -27.90 -8.29
N VAL A 174 -10.05 -27.24 -9.09
CA VAL A 174 -9.31 -26.03 -8.74
C VAL A 174 -10.05 -24.83 -9.30
N VAL A 175 -10.47 -23.91 -8.43
CA VAL A 175 -11.21 -22.70 -8.81
C VAL A 175 -10.48 -21.45 -8.29
N GLY A 176 -10.64 -20.32 -8.97
CA GLY A 176 -10.01 -19.05 -8.56
C GLY A 176 -10.66 -17.83 -9.21
N GLY A 177 -10.30 -16.65 -8.73
CA GLY A 177 -10.79 -15.36 -9.24
C GLY A 177 -12.03 -14.83 -8.49
N ASN A 178 -12.47 -13.63 -8.86
CA ASN A 178 -13.66 -12.95 -8.33
C ASN A 178 -14.60 -12.55 -9.48
N PRO A 179 -15.77 -13.21 -9.63
CA PRO A 179 -16.17 -14.44 -8.93
C PRO A 179 -15.35 -15.66 -9.38
N ALA A 180 -15.23 -16.65 -8.49
CA ALA A 180 -14.45 -17.87 -8.76
C ALA A 180 -14.93 -18.60 -10.02
N ARG A 181 -13.97 -19.07 -10.80
CA ARG A 181 -14.18 -19.86 -12.02
C ARG A 181 -13.29 -21.09 -11.98
N PHE A 182 -13.71 -22.13 -12.66
CA PHE A 182 -12.94 -23.35 -12.85
C PHE A 182 -11.61 -23.03 -13.59
N ILE A 183 -10.51 -23.55 -13.06
CA ILE A 183 -9.17 -23.42 -13.64
C ILE A 183 -8.72 -24.77 -14.24
N ARG A 184 -8.74 -25.82 -13.43
CA ARG A 184 -8.36 -27.18 -13.80
C ARG A 184 -8.85 -28.19 -12.78
N TRP A 185 -8.69 -29.46 -13.07
CA TRP A 185 -8.87 -30.53 -12.11
C TRP A 185 -7.59 -30.74 -11.27
N ARG A 186 -7.72 -30.91 -9.97
CA ARG A 186 -6.70 -31.50 -9.09
C ARG A 186 -6.81 -33.01 -9.14
N VAL A 187 -8.04 -33.50 -9.10
CA VAL A 187 -8.41 -34.93 -9.27
C VAL A 187 -9.48 -34.95 -10.34
N GLU A 188 -9.20 -35.60 -11.49
CA GLU A 188 -10.16 -35.68 -12.58
C GLU A 188 -11.34 -36.58 -12.22
N PRO A 189 -12.57 -36.27 -12.62
CA PRO A 189 -13.69 -37.21 -12.54
C PRO A 189 -13.38 -38.44 -13.35
N ASP A 190 -13.88 -39.61 -12.93
CA ASP A 190 -13.81 -40.83 -13.73
C ASP A 190 -14.65 -40.74 -15.03
N ASP A 191 -14.53 -41.77 -15.91
CA ASP A 191 -15.24 -41.80 -17.21
C ASP A 191 -16.78 -41.77 -17.08
N THR A 192 -17.33 -41.92 -15.86
CA THR A 192 -18.74 -41.79 -15.58
C THR A 192 -19.17 -40.36 -15.24
N GLY A 193 -18.21 -39.42 -15.16
CA GLY A 193 -18.39 -38.05 -14.76
C GLY A 193 -18.70 -37.85 -13.26
N VAL A 194 -18.52 -38.93 -12.48
CA VAL A 194 -18.69 -38.91 -11.02
C VAL A 194 -17.30 -39.06 -10.39
N HIS A 195 -16.93 -38.09 -9.54
CA HIS A 195 -15.71 -38.22 -8.73
C HIS A 195 -15.82 -39.47 -7.84
N PRO A 196 -14.75 -40.27 -7.64
CA PRO A 196 -14.79 -41.50 -6.81
C PRO A 196 -15.42 -41.31 -5.44
N ASP A 197 -15.24 -40.15 -4.84
CA ASP A 197 -15.80 -39.81 -3.52
C ASP A 197 -17.16 -39.09 -3.56
N ALA A 198 -17.65 -38.70 -4.74
CA ALA A 198 -18.99 -38.13 -4.88
C ALA A 198 -20.14 -39.14 -4.55
N ALA A 199 -19.78 -40.45 -4.56
CA ALA A 199 -20.72 -41.50 -4.11
C ALA A 199 -20.90 -41.46 -2.58
N ALA A 200 -19.90 -41.11 -1.80
CA ALA A 200 -19.99 -40.89 -0.36
C ALA A 200 -20.81 -39.62 -0.04
N ASP A 201 -20.54 -38.55 -0.77
CA ASP A 201 -21.24 -37.27 -0.69
C ASP A 201 -22.73 -37.37 -1.14
N ALA A 202 -23.02 -38.23 -2.14
CA ALA A 202 -24.40 -38.46 -2.62
C ALA A 202 -25.22 -39.37 -1.69
N ALA A 203 -24.56 -40.29 -0.97
CA ALA A 203 -25.24 -41.17 0.01
C ALA A 203 -25.70 -40.40 1.26
N ALA A 204 -25.05 -39.28 1.56
CA ALA A 204 -25.45 -38.35 2.65
C ALA A 204 -26.61 -37.41 2.26
N ARG A 205 -27.02 -37.39 0.98
CA ARG A 205 -28.03 -36.47 0.43
C ARG A 205 -29.19 -37.21 -0.21
N GLY A 206 -30.37 -37.02 0.33
CA GLY A 206 -31.64 -37.42 -0.34
C GLY A 206 -31.80 -36.60 -1.64
N THR A 207 -32.23 -37.30 -2.67
CA THR A 207 -32.39 -36.85 -4.07
C THR A 207 -33.22 -35.60 -4.24
N GLU A 208 -32.69 -34.53 -4.82
CA GLU A 208 -33.45 -33.54 -5.61
C GLU A 208 -32.57 -32.94 -6.74
N GLY A 209 -33.21 -32.75 -7.87
CA GLY A 209 -32.73 -32.62 -9.24
C GLY A 209 -31.63 -31.58 -9.60
N ARG A 210 -30.89 -31.93 -10.59
CA ARG A 210 -29.77 -31.28 -11.25
C ARG A 210 -30.21 -30.21 -12.27
N PRO A 211 -29.54 -29.08 -12.42
CA PRO A 211 -29.49 -28.35 -13.68
C PRO A 211 -28.11 -28.39 -14.35
N ASP A 212 -28.12 -28.30 -15.68
CA ASP A 212 -27.06 -28.53 -16.64
C ASP A 212 -25.76 -27.70 -16.48
N SER A 213 -24.63 -28.35 -16.75
CA SER A 213 -23.29 -27.76 -16.81
C SER A 213 -22.99 -27.24 -18.23
N PRO A 214 -22.27 -26.13 -18.41
CA PRO A 214 -21.78 -25.70 -19.73
C PRO A 214 -20.49 -26.41 -20.13
N GLU A 215 -20.36 -26.75 -21.42
CA GLU A 215 -19.22 -27.42 -22.04
C GLU A 215 -17.91 -26.58 -21.99
N PRO A 216 -16.73 -27.26 -21.93
CA PRO A 216 -15.44 -26.59 -21.93
C PRO A 216 -15.04 -26.08 -23.31
N ARG A 217 -14.48 -24.89 -23.39
CA ARG A 217 -13.84 -24.33 -24.59
C ARG A 217 -12.37 -24.73 -24.61
N GLU A 218 -11.88 -25.13 -25.78
CA GLU A 218 -10.49 -25.51 -26.04
C GLU A 218 -9.48 -24.37 -25.82
N PRO A 219 -8.23 -24.68 -25.39
CA PRO A 219 -7.21 -23.68 -25.17
C PRO A 219 -6.65 -23.14 -26.51
N VAL A 220 -6.47 -21.82 -26.59
CA VAL A 220 -5.82 -21.15 -27.71
C VAL A 220 -4.30 -21.23 -27.52
N GLU A 221 -3.59 -21.87 -28.46
CA GLU A 221 -2.13 -21.96 -28.47
C GLU A 221 -1.48 -20.60 -28.80
N THR A 222 -0.47 -20.23 -28.01
CA THR A 222 0.32 -19.01 -28.19
C THR A 222 1.44 -19.25 -29.22
N PRO A 223 1.65 -18.35 -30.21
CA PRO A 223 2.67 -18.54 -31.24
C PRO A 223 4.10 -18.55 -30.69
N PRO A 224 5.00 -19.43 -31.18
CA PRO A 224 6.37 -19.62 -30.67
C PRO A 224 7.28 -18.40 -30.71
N ALA A 225 7.01 -17.44 -31.59
CA ALA A 225 7.82 -16.22 -31.73
C ALA A 225 7.71 -15.26 -30.51
N VAL A 226 6.60 -15.30 -29.79
CA VAL A 226 6.39 -14.47 -28.58
C VAL A 226 7.17 -15.05 -27.39
N LEU A 227 7.27 -16.37 -27.31
CA LEU A 227 8.04 -17.06 -26.26
C LEU A 227 9.55 -16.84 -26.41
N ALA A 228 10.07 -16.75 -27.63
CA ALA A 228 11.49 -16.52 -27.91
C ALA A 228 11.93 -15.08 -27.57
N ALA A 229 11.10 -14.07 -27.85
CA ALA A 229 11.39 -12.68 -27.51
C ALA A 229 11.39 -12.43 -26.00
N LEU A 230 10.56 -13.16 -25.26
CA LEU A 230 10.45 -13.06 -23.82
C LEU A 230 11.59 -13.79 -23.07
N ALA A 231 12.11 -14.89 -23.65
CA ALA A 231 13.26 -15.62 -23.13
C ALA A 231 14.58 -14.84 -23.33
N SER A 232 14.71 -14.09 -24.43
CA SER A 232 15.88 -13.24 -24.71
C SER A 232 15.98 -12.07 -23.72
N ALA A 233 14.87 -11.43 -23.41
CA ALA A 233 14.83 -10.32 -22.44
C ALA A 233 15.14 -10.77 -21.00
N ALA A 234 14.78 -12.00 -20.63
CA ALA A 234 15.10 -12.55 -19.31
C ALA A 234 16.57 -12.97 -19.18
N SER A 235 17.21 -13.39 -20.28
CA SER A 235 18.63 -13.77 -20.30
C SER A 235 19.56 -12.55 -20.27
N GLU A 236 19.18 -11.45 -20.91
CA GLU A 236 19.95 -10.20 -20.89
C GLU A 236 19.89 -9.48 -19.52
N ALA A 237 18.80 -9.66 -18.78
CA ALA A 237 18.68 -9.12 -17.42
C ALA A 237 19.51 -9.90 -16.38
N ALA A 238 19.84 -11.18 -16.64
CA ALA A 238 20.61 -12.01 -15.72
C ALA A 238 22.13 -11.85 -15.87
N ASP A 239 22.61 -11.35 -17.02
CA ASP A 239 24.04 -11.25 -17.35
C ASP A 239 24.63 -9.82 -17.30
N SER A 240 23.87 -8.81 -16.86
CA SER A 240 24.38 -7.45 -16.72
C SER A 240 25.00 -7.23 -15.34
N PRO A 241 26.32 -6.94 -15.25
CA PRO A 241 27.02 -6.70 -13.99
C PRO A 241 26.69 -5.32 -13.35
N GLU A 242 25.75 -4.56 -13.89
CA GLU A 242 25.44 -3.17 -13.49
C GLU A 242 24.17 -3.01 -12.64
N LEU A 243 23.60 -4.07 -12.08
CA LEU A 243 22.60 -3.99 -11.02
C LEU A 243 23.20 -3.64 -9.64
N ARG A 244 24.29 -2.89 -9.64
CA ARG A 244 24.79 -2.22 -8.43
C ARG A 244 24.48 -0.74 -8.55
N SER A 245 23.45 -0.32 -7.83
CA SER A 245 23.22 1.04 -7.34
C SER A 245 23.55 2.17 -8.34
N VAL A 246 22.55 2.63 -9.07
CA VAL A 246 22.58 4.01 -9.57
C VAL A 246 22.36 4.91 -8.34
N PRO A 247 23.34 5.72 -7.93
CA PRO A 247 23.11 6.70 -6.88
C PRO A 247 22.16 7.76 -7.44
N GLU A 248 21.02 7.99 -6.81
CA GLU A 248 20.46 9.34 -6.82
C GLU A 248 21.60 10.24 -6.37
N SER A 249 21.84 11.31 -7.11
CA SER A 249 22.89 12.27 -6.86
C SER A 249 22.75 12.91 -5.48
N ASP A 250 23.24 12.23 -4.47
CA ASP A 250 23.71 12.87 -3.25
C ASP A 250 25.12 13.33 -3.57
N PRO A 251 25.45 14.60 -3.44
CA PRO A 251 26.84 15.06 -3.57
C PRO A 251 27.61 14.51 -2.37
N GLU A 252 28.44 13.50 -2.60
CA GLU A 252 29.47 13.10 -1.65
C GLU A 252 30.36 14.30 -1.35
N SER A 253 30.40 14.69 -0.09
CA SER A 253 31.43 15.53 0.45
C SER A 253 32.74 14.75 0.44
N GLU A 254 33.73 15.22 -0.34
CA GLU A 254 35.11 14.77 -0.24
C GLU A 254 35.62 14.89 1.19
N PRO A 255 36.39 13.93 1.70
CA PRO A 255 37.03 14.05 3.01
C PRO A 255 38.14 15.11 2.98
N ALA A 256 38.11 16.05 3.91
CA ALA A 256 39.17 16.98 4.16
C ALA A 256 40.45 16.23 4.60
N PRO A 257 41.66 16.73 4.28
CA PRO A 257 42.93 16.06 4.56
C PRO A 257 43.25 16.02 6.05
N ASP A 258 43.97 14.95 6.40
CA ASP A 258 44.50 14.60 7.72
C ASP A 258 45.03 15.77 8.53
N ALA A 259 44.50 15.96 9.74
CA ALA A 259 45.16 16.71 10.81
C ALA A 259 45.61 15.71 11.88
N GLU A 260 46.95 15.70 12.08
CA GLU A 260 47.67 14.86 13.01
C GLU A 260 47.17 14.97 14.45
N LEU A 261 47.06 13.83 15.13
CA LEU A 261 46.83 13.67 16.57
C LEU A 261 48.17 13.74 17.31
N PRO A 262 48.29 14.47 18.42
CA PRO A 262 49.42 14.32 19.34
C PRO A 262 49.20 13.15 20.33
N PRO A 263 50.28 12.53 20.89
CA PRO A 263 50.26 11.25 21.55
C PRO A 263 50.00 11.30 23.07
N ASP A 264 49.47 10.17 23.56
CA ASP A 264 49.59 9.55 24.89
C ASP A 264 49.30 10.33 26.18
N ALA A 265 48.31 9.90 26.92
CA ALA A 265 48.32 9.84 28.37
C ALA A 265 47.44 8.69 28.91
N ASP A 266 48.05 7.93 29.81
CA ASP A 266 47.88 6.67 30.49
C ASP A 266 46.57 6.53 31.32
N PRO A 267 46.03 5.32 31.47
CA PRO A 267 44.79 5.05 32.20
C PRO A 267 45.05 4.61 33.65
N THR A 268 44.56 5.38 34.61
CA THR A 268 44.22 4.86 35.95
C THR A 268 43.42 5.89 36.72
N HIS A 269 42.17 5.56 37.05
CA HIS A 269 41.56 5.72 38.36
C HIS A 269 40.04 5.44 38.34
N THR A 270 39.66 4.28 38.80
CA THR A 270 38.44 4.11 39.57
C THR A 270 38.71 4.59 41.01
N PRO A 271 37.76 5.25 41.68
CA PRO A 271 36.90 4.52 42.55
C PRO A 271 35.52 5.11 42.89
N SER A 272 34.76 4.27 43.43
CA SER A 272 34.01 4.39 44.68
C SER A 272 32.51 4.71 44.63
N ARG A 273 31.89 3.74 45.14
CA ARG A 273 30.46 3.49 45.43
C ARG A 273 29.96 4.25 46.67
N ALA A 274 28.67 4.70 46.56
CA ALA A 274 27.59 4.76 47.55
C ALA A 274 27.54 6.01 48.48
N PRO A 275 26.39 6.31 49.12
CA PRO A 275 25.13 5.56 49.21
C PRO A 275 23.84 6.39 48.96
N ALA A 276 22.73 5.71 48.75
CA ALA A 276 21.41 6.24 49.01
C ALA A 276 21.12 6.32 50.52
N PRO A 277 20.21 7.19 51.00
CA PRO A 277 18.88 6.74 51.32
C PRO A 277 17.75 7.81 51.26
N GLY A 278 16.50 7.35 51.33
CA GLY A 278 15.37 8.04 51.96
C GLY A 278 14.26 8.53 51.00
N GLY A 279 13.19 7.75 50.88
CA GLY A 279 11.84 8.27 50.67
C GLY A 279 11.17 8.43 52.07
N PRO A 280 9.87 8.74 52.17
CA PRO A 280 9.04 9.64 51.35
C PRO A 280 8.34 10.70 52.27
N THR A 281 7.88 11.79 51.74
CA THR A 281 6.82 12.59 52.37
C THR A 281 5.86 13.16 51.33
N ALA A 282 4.59 12.91 51.61
CA ALA A 282 3.46 13.36 50.81
C ALA A 282 3.06 14.80 51.18
N ALA A 283 2.41 15.43 50.22
CA ALA A 283 1.39 16.47 50.23
C ALA A 283 1.84 17.93 49.94
N PRO A 284 0.94 18.82 49.47
CA PRO A 284 -0.46 18.62 49.14
C PRO A 284 -0.88 19.13 47.74
N ASN A 285 -2.04 18.66 47.29
CA ASN A 285 -2.85 19.15 46.18
C ASN A 285 -2.93 20.69 46.12
N THR A 286 -2.51 21.23 44.99
CA THR A 286 -2.95 22.58 44.57
C THR A 286 -3.87 22.39 43.35
N VAL A 287 -5.12 22.71 43.56
CA VAL A 287 -6.18 22.84 42.56
C VAL A 287 -5.72 23.91 41.58
N LEU A 288 -5.39 23.52 40.35
CA LEU A 288 -5.32 24.46 39.24
C LEU A 288 -6.71 24.53 38.62
N THR A 289 -7.35 25.63 38.91
CA THR A 289 -8.57 26.15 38.29
C THR A 289 -8.45 26.09 36.77
N ALA A 290 -9.49 25.55 36.15
CA ALA A 290 -9.74 25.60 34.73
C ALA A 290 -9.54 27.02 34.18
N VAL A 291 -8.54 27.20 33.35
CA VAL A 291 -8.43 28.34 32.45
C VAL A 291 -8.98 27.91 31.09
N GLY A 292 -9.91 28.70 30.62
CA GLY A 292 -10.89 28.42 29.59
C GLY A 292 -10.35 27.91 28.27
N ALA A 293 -11.14 27.06 27.68
CA ALA A 293 -11.17 26.72 26.29
C ALA A 293 -11.49 27.97 25.44
N SER A 294 -10.44 28.62 24.91
CA SER A 294 -10.60 29.67 23.88
C SER A 294 -9.36 29.84 22.98
N THR A 295 -8.32 29.02 23.11
CA THR A 295 -7.07 29.17 22.33
C THR A 295 -7.07 28.46 20.98
N GLY A 296 -8.04 27.60 20.65
CA GLY A 296 -8.07 26.86 19.39
C GLY A 296 -8.59 27.65 18.18
N SER A 297 -9.48 28.61 18.38
CA SER A 297 -10.13 29.35 17.28
C SER A 297 -9.25 30.47 16.72
N ASP A 298 -8.52 31.19 17.57
CA ASP A 298 -7.69 32.32 17.14
C ASP A 298 -6.41 31.85 16.42
N ASP A 299 -5.87 30.69 16.79
CA ASP A 299 -4.68 30.11 16.15
C ASP A 299 -4.99 29.56 14.74
N VAL A 300 -6.14 28.92 14.56
CA VAL A 300 -6.62 28.40 13.26
C VAL A 300 -6.95 29.55 12.30
N THR A 301 -7.57 30.64 12.80
CA THR A 301 -7.91 31.84 12.00
C THR A 301 -6.63 32.53 11.52
N GLY A 302 -5.65 32.71 12.38
CA GLY A 302 -4.36 33.31 12.01
C GLY A 302 -3.56 32.46 11.03
N LEU A 303 -3.68 31.14 11.10
CA LEU A 303 -3.06 30.22 10.13
C LEU A 303 -3.72 30.36 8.75
N ALA A 304 -5.05 30.40 8.68
CA ALA A 304 -5.79 30.57 7.42
C ALA A 304 -5.46 31.90 6.72
N GLU A 305 -5.33 33.00 7.46
CA GLU A 305 -4.92 34.31 6.90
C GLU A 305 -3.51 34.25 6.29
N ARG A 306 -2.53 33.65 6.98
CA ARG A 306 -1.16 33.49 6.49
C ARG A 306 -1.09 32.62 5.23
N ILE A 307 -1.91 31.58 5.15
CA ILE A 307 -2.05 30.70 3.97
C ILE A 307 -2.59 31.50 2.79
N ALA A 308 -3.65 32.28 3.00
CA ALA A 308 -4.25 33.12 1.96
C ALA A 308 -3.26 34.16 1.41
N GLU A 309 -2.49 34.80 2.30
CA GLU A 309 -1.43 35.74 1.91
C GLU A 309 -0.34 35.09 1.06
N LEU A 310 0.15 33.90 1.47
CA LEU A 310 1.13 33.15 0.67
C LEU A 310 0.56 32.75 -0.68
N ALA A 311 -0.65 32.23 -0.72
CA ALA A 311 -1.29 31.80 -1.97
C ALA A 311 -1.54 32.97 -2.93
N ALA A 312 -1.91 34.14 -2.42
CA ALA A 312 -2.03 35.35 -3.23
C ALA A 312 -0.67 35.77 -3.81
N ARG A 313 0.37 35.81 -2.98
CA ARG A 313 1.75 36.12 -3.41
C ARG A 313 2.24 35.13 -4.47
N ALA A 314 2.06 33.81 -4.25
CA ALA A 314 2.48 32.78 -5.19
C ALA A 314 1.80 32.95 -6.55
N ARG A 315 0.52 33.32 -6.59
CA ARG A 315 -0.20 33.61 -7.85
C ARG A 315 0.37 34.84 -8.55
N ASP A 316 0.60 35.93 -7.82
CA ASP A 316 1.13 37.19 -8.37
C ASP A 316 2.54 36.98 -8.95
N GLU A 317 3.36 36.13 -8.33
CA GLU A 317 4.74 35.87 -8.70
C GLU A 317 4.91 34.67 -9.67
N ALA A 318 3.87 33.85 -9.91
CA ALA A 318 3.94 32.63 -10.71
C ALA A 318 4.57 32.84 -12.09
N SER A 319 4.20 33.93 -12.80
CA SER A 319 4.76 34.23 -14.11
C SER A 319 6.27 34.56 -14.04
N VAL A 320 6.72 35.16 -12.96
CA VAL A 320 8.14 35.47 -12.74
C VAL A 320 8.94 34.18 -12.45
N VAL A 321 8.42 33.32 -11.60
CA VAL A 321 9.01 31.99 -11.30
C VAL A 321 9.18 31.16 -12.57
N LEU A 322 8.13 31.09 -13.40
CA LEU A 322 8.15 30.34 -14.67
C LEU A 322 9.14 30.99 -15.68
N GLN A 323 9.17 32.31 -15.78
CA GLN A 323 10.09 32.98 -16.71
C GLN A 323 11.55 32.83 -16.27
N ARG A 324 11.84 32.83 -14.98
CA ARG A 324 13.18 32.64 -14.42
C ARG A 324 13.78 31.26 -14.80
N THR A 325 12.96 30.24 -14.95
CA THR A 325 13.34 28.85 -15.23
C THR A 325 13.23 28.47 -16.71
N TRP A 326 12.76 29.38 -17.56
CA TRP A 326 12.67 29.16 -19.00
C TRP A 326 14.02 29.44 -19.67
N ASN A 327 14.50 28.48 -20.46
CA ASN A 327 15.69 28.60 -21.29
C ASN A 327 15.27 28.91 -22.73
N ASP A 328 15.49 30.14 -23.18
CA ASP A 328 15.07 30.59 -24.51
C ASP A 328 15.83 29.88 -25.66
N ASP A 329 17.11 29.51 -25.45
CA ASP A 329 17.92 28.86 -26.46
C ASP A 329 17.45 27.43 -26.76
N LEU A 330 17.07 26.70 -25.72
CA LEU A 330 16.55 25.34 -25.82
C LEU A 330 15.02 25.31 -26.07
N GLY A 331 14.33 26.40 -25.71
CA GLY A 331 12.89 26.45 -25.66
C GLY A 331 12.30 25.49 -24.63
N LEU A 332 12.98 25.25 -23.51
CA LEU A 332 12.66 24.29 -22.46
C LEU A 332 12.73 24.92 -21.07
N PHE A 333 11.95 24.39 -20.14
CA PHE A 333 12.11 24.69 -18.73
C PHE A 333 13.31 23.91 -18.14
N THR A 334 13.99 24.53 -17.23
CA THR A 334 15.00 23.92 -16.35
C THR A 334 14.52 24.05 -14.92
N ASP A 335 14.96 23.18 -14.01
CA ASP A 335 14.55 23.28 -12.61
C ASP A 335 14.86 24.67 -12.01
N ARG A 336 16.04 25.19 -12.34
CA ARG A 336 16.52 26.53 -11.96
C ARG A 336 17.45 27.09 -13.04
N PRO A 337 17.75 28.40 -13.01
CA PRO A 337 18.66 29.00 -13.98
C PRO A 337 20.02 28.29 -14.04
N GLY A 338 20.45 27.92 -15.25
CA GLY A 338 21.73 27.25 -15.48
C GLY A 338 21.72 25.73 -15.24
N ALA A 339 20.64 25.14 -14.76
CA ALA A 339 20.50 23.70 -14.69
C ALA A 339 20.24 23.08 -16.07
N ALA A 340 20.58 21.80 -16.24
CA ALA A 340 20.22 21.05 -17.44
C ALA A 340 18.68 20.88 -17.56
N PRO A 341 18.14 20.82 -18.78
CA PRO A 341 16.72 20.56 -18.97
C PRO A 341 16.37 19.13 -18.60
N THR A 342 15.19 18.94 -17.98
CA THR A 342 14.68 17.62 -17.65
C THR A 342 13.22 17.48 -18.09
N VAL A 343 12.76 16.24 -18.31
CA VAL A 343 11.34 15.94 -18.56
C VAL A 343 10.50 16.43 -17.40
N ARG A 344 11.00 16.22 -16.17
CA ARG A 344 10.32 16.64 -14.94
C ARG A 344 10.11 18.15 -14.90
N ALA A 345 11.11 18.96 -15.22
CA ALA A 345 10.98 20.42 -15.19
C ALA A 345 9.89 20.95 -16.13
N GLN A 346 9.63 20.26 -17.26
CA GLN A 346 8.50 20.61 -18.14
C GLN A 346 7.17 20.32 -17.46
N ALA A 347 7.04 19.15 -16.82
CA ALA A 347 5.83 18.75 -16.11
C ALA A 347 5.57 19.68 -14.91
N ASP A 348 6.58 19.91 -14.08
CA ASP A 348 6.47 20.78 -12.89
C ASP A 348 6.05 22.20 -13.27
N ALA A 349 6.59 22.77 -14.38
CA ALA A 349 6.18 24.08 -14.88
C ALA A 349 4.70 24.10 -15.31
N ILE A 350 4.21 23.04 -15.95
CA ILE A 350 2.80 22.92 -16.36
C ILE A 350 1.90 22.80 -15.11
N GLU A 351 2.29 22.02 -14.13
CA GLU A 351 1.53 21.85 -12.88
C GLU A 351 1.47 23.15 -12.05
N ILE A 352 2.58 23.86 -11.91
CA ILE A 352 2.63 25.17 -11.24
C ILE A 352 1.73 26.19 -11.96
N ALA A 353 1.78 26.22 -13.30
CA ALA A 353 0.97 27.15 -14.09
C ALA A 353 -0.53 26.80 -13.99
N ASP A 354 -0.89 25.53 -14.07
CA ASP A 354 -2.29 25.09 -13.87
C ASP A 354 -2.79 25.47 -12.47
N LEU A 355 -1.99 25.21 -11.45
CA LEU A 355 -2.35 25.43 -10.05
C LEU A 355 -2.52 26.92 -9.71
N LEU A 356 -1.59 27.77 -10.13
CA LEU A 356 -1.55 29.17 -9.74
C LEU A 356 -2.20 30.12 -10.76
N LEU A 357 -2.12 29.81 -12.06
CA LEU A 357 -2.63 30.65 -13.14
C LEU A 357 -3.89 30.11 -13.79
N GLY A 358 -4.29 28.85 -13.53
CA GLY A 358 -5.45 28.20 -14.15
C GLY A 358 -5.29 27.98 -15.67
N LYS A 359 -4.07 27.95 -16.19
CA LYS A 359 -3.75 27.81 -17.61
C LYS A 359 -2.33 27.27 -17.80
N ALA A 360 -2.02 26.80 -19.00
CA ALA A 360 -0.67 26.38 -19.35
C ALA A 360 0.38 27.50 -19.23
N PRO A 361 1.67 27.18 -19.04
CA PRO A 361 2.75 28.15 -19.05
C PRO A 361 2.75 29.00 -20.32
N PRO A 362 2.91 30.33 -20.22
CA PRO A 362 2.79 31.24 -21.37
C PRO A 362 4.02 31.23 -22.31
N GLN A 363 5.11 30.57 -21.93
CA GLN A 363 6.38 30.54 -22.70
C GLN A 363 6.28 29.81 -24.03
N ALA A 364 5.31 28.90 -24.18
CA ALA A 364 5.01 28.22 -25.45
C ALA A 364 3.51 27.97 -25.59
N SER A 365 3.01 27.84 -26.83
CA SER A 365 1.60 27.50 -27.02
C SER A 365 1.26 26.11 -26.47
N VAL A 366 0.00 25.89 -26.09
CA VAL A 366 -0.49 24.60 -25.57
C VAL A 366 -0.15 23.47 -26.55
N GLU A 367 -0.40 23.68 -27.85
CA GLU A 367 -0.13 22.70 -28.90
C GLU A 367 1.36 22.39 -29.04
N ALA A 368 2.24 23.38 -28.83
CA ALA A 368 3.68 23.18 -28.88
C ALA A 368 4.15 22.35 -27.68
N GLN A 369 3.59 22.61 -26.49
CA GLN A 369 3.89 21.84 -25.28
C GLN A 369 3.40 20.38 -25.41
N ILE A 370 2.17 20.17 -25.91
CA ILE A 370 1.63 18.83 -26.16
C ILE A 370 2.51 18.07 -27.17
N ARG A 371 2.82 18.67 -28.33
CA ARG A 371 3.67 18.02 -29.34
C ARG A 371 5.04 17.63 -28.78
N ARG A 372 5.60 18.44 -27.91
CA ARG A 372 6.89 18.17 -27.28
C ARG A 372 6.81 16.96 -26.36
N LEU A 373 5.87 16.96 -25.42
CA LEU A 373 5.69 15.85 -24.48
C LEU A 373 5.37 14.54 -25.18
N GLN A 374 4.47 14.59 -26.18
CA GLN A 374 4.14 13.43 -27.01
C GLN A 374 5.31 12.96 -27.87
N GLY A 375 6.14 13.90 -28.38
CA GLY A 375 7.32 13.59 -29.17
C GLY A 375 8.46 12.94 -28.38
N TRP A 376 8.41 12.97 -27.06
CA TRP A 376 9.34 12.27 -26.18
C TRP A 376 8.93 10.83 -25.89
N GLN A 377 7.72 10.43 -26.22
CA GLN A 377 7.30 9.04 -26.06
C GLN A 377 7.87 8.17 -27.16
N ASP A 378 8.64 7.15 -26.82
CA ASP A 378 9.09 6.11 -27.76
C ASP A 378 7.89 5.35 -28.30
N ALA A 379 7.72 5.33 -29.62
CA ALA A 379 6.54 4.75 -30.27
C ALA A 379 6.46 3.22 -30.14
N THR A 380 7.58 2.54 -29.83
CA THR A 380 7.65 1.08 -29.71
C THR A 380 7.37 0.60 -28.30
N THR A 381 7.96 1.28 -27.31
CA THR A 381 7.87 0.88 -25.91
C THR A 381 6.86 1.70 -25.10
N GLY A 382 6.58 2.91 -25.55
CA GLY A 382 5.80 3.89 -24.81
C GLY A 382 6.61 4.65 -23.75
N ALA A 383 7.90 4.34 -23.58
CA ALA A 383 8.78 4.96 -22.58
C ALA A 383 9.05 6.44 -22.88
N VAL A 384 9.26 7.23 -21.84
CA VAL A 384 9.77 8.61 -21.91
C VAL A 384 11.12 8.64 -21.20
N ALA A 385 12.20 8.65 -21.97
CA ALA A 385 13.56 8.64 -21.45
C ALA A 385 13.99 10.03 -20.91
N PRO A 386 14.98 10.11 -20.02
CA PRO A 386 15.56 11.38 -19.58
C PRO A 386 16.21 12.15 -20.74
N LEU A 387 16.39 13.45 -20.56
CA LEU A 387 17.04 14.34 -21.52
C LEU A 387 18.55 14.44 -21.21
N ASP A 388 19.35 14.67 -22.27
CA ASP A 388 20.73 15.11 -22.15
C ASP A 388 20.81 16.65 -21.96
N ALA A 389 22.01 17.18 -21.83
CA ALA A 389 22.23 18.60 -21.63
C ALA A 389 21.72 19.49 -22.79
N ASP A 390 21.61 18.93 -24.00
CA ASP A 390 21.08 19.60 -25.18
C ASP A 390 19.54 19.47 -25.31
N GLY A 391 18.87 18.82 -24.34
CA GLY A 391 17.44 18.59 -24.36
C GLY A 391 16.98 17.45 -25.29
N ARG A 392 17.89 16.54 -25.69
CA ARG A 392 17.56 15.36 -26.49
C ARG A 392 17.38 14.15 -25.58
N GLN A 393 16.47 13.26 -25.95
CA GLN A 393 16.26 12.03 -25.20
C GLN A 393 17.45 11.08 -25.31
N GLN A 394 17.78 10.45 -24.20
CA GLN A 394 18.70 9.33 -24.13
C GLN A 394 18.07 8.09 -24.75
N ALA A 395 18.85 7.29 -25.48
CA ALA A 395 18.35 6.12 -26.17
C ALA A 395 18.50 4.84 -25.35
N GLY A 396 17.63 3.84 -25.59
CA GLY A 396 17.77 2.48 -25.07
C GLY A 396 17.36 2.26 -23.63
N LEU A 397 16.69 3.22 -22.98
CA LEU A 397 16.22 3.10 -21.60
C LEU A 397 14.79 2.60 -21.55
N GLY A 398 14.54 1.57 -20.75
CA GLY A 398 13.22 0.97 -20.53
C GLY A 398 12.66 1.28 -19.13
N PHE A 399 11.52 0.67 -18.81
CA PHE A 399 10.79 0.90 -17.54
C PHE A 399 11.59 0.55 -16.27
N SER A 400 12.60 -0.30 -16.35
CA SER A 400 13.50 -0.60 -15.23
C SER A 400 14.37 0.59 -14.80
N HIS A 401 14.53 1.60 -15.67
CA HIS A 401 15.22 2.84 -15.31
C HIS A 401 14.31 3.74 -14.45
N GLY A 402 14.80 4.19 -13.31
CA GLY A 402 14.00 4.97 -12.36
C GLY A 402 13.36 6.22 -12.96
N ASP A 403 14.11 7.00 -13.77
CA ASP A 403 13.56 8.19 -14.43
C ASP A 403 12.44 7.84 -15.41
N VAL A 404 12.58 6.75 -16.17
CA VAL A 404 11.51 6.31 -17.10
C VAL A 404 10.25 5.95 -16.32
N ALA A 405 10.37 5.24 -15.20
CA ALA A 405 9.23 4.93 -14.33
C ALA A 405 8.55 6.20 -13.81
N TYR A 406 9.33 7.22 -13.40
CA TYR A 406 8.79 8.50 -12.95
C TYR A 406 8.19 9.34 -14.08
N HIS A 407 8.78 9.33 -15.27
CA HIS A 407 8.29 10.12 -16.40
C HIS A 407 6.91 9.69 -16.89
N VAL A 408 6.52 8.43 -16.67
CA VAL A 408 5.12 7.98 -16.91
C VAL A 408 4.15 8.79 -16.06
N LEU A 409 4.49 9.02 -14.80
CA LEU A 409 3.69 9.81 -13.88
C LEU A 409 3.68 11.28 -14.30
N SER A 410 4.83 11.93 -14.33
CA SER A 410 4.93 13.38 -14.56
C SER A 410 4.44 13.80 -15.94
N THR A 411 4.85 13.10 -17.00
CA THR A 411 4.41 13.40 -18.38
C THR A 411 2.93 13.12 -18.58
N GLY A 412 2.42 12.02 -17.98
CA GLY A 412 1.01 11.67 -18.09
C GLY A 412 0.10 12.72 -17.48
N TYR A 413 0.42 13.20 -16.27
CA TYR A 413 -0.35 14.27 -15.65
C TYR A 413 -0.20 15.61 -16.36
N ALA A 414 1.00 15.95 -16.85
CA ALA A 414 1.21 17.18 -17.64
C ALA A 414 0.37 17.16 -18.93
N LEU A 415 0.31 16.03 -19.63
CA LEU A 415 -0.56 15.86 -20.82
C LEU A 415 -2.04 15.97 -20.43
N ASP A 416 -2.48 15.36 -19.34
CA ASP A 416 -3.87 15.44 -18.87
C ASP A 416 -4.28 16.89 -18.54
N LEU A 417 -3.42 17.66 -17.89
CA LEU A 417 -3.64 19.09 -17.61
C LEU A 417 -3.73 19.93 -18.88
N LEU A 418 -3.00 19.54 -19.92
CA LEU A 418 -3.08 20.19 -21.24
C LEU A 418 -4.24 19.69 -22.12
N GLY A 419 -5.08 18.78 -21.61
CA GLY A 419 -6.21 18.19 -22.33
C GLY A 419 -5.81 17.16 -23.39
N SER A 420 -4.69 16.44 -23.17
CA SER A 420 -4.13 15.47 -24.09
C SER A 420 -3.77 14.15 -23.38
N ALA A 421 -3.19 13.19 -24.10
CA ALA A 421 -2.80 11.89 -23.60
C ALA A 421 -1.56 11.35 -24.33
N PHE A 422 -0.99 10.25 -23.84
CA PHE A 422 0.05 9.51 -24.51
C PHE A 422 -0.43 8.99 -25.87
N PRO A 423 0.32 9.20 -26.96
CA PRO A 423 -0.07 8.75 -28.32
C PRO A 423 0.18 7.26 -28.56
N ALA A 424 1.11 6.63 -27.82
CA ALA A 424 1.43 5.21 -27.97
C ALA A 424 1.13 4.43 -26.68
N PRO A 425 0.80 3.12 -26.75
CA PRO A 425 0.58 2.30 -25.58
C PRO A 425 1.85 2.09 -24.78
N LEU A 426 1.71 1.94 -23.44
CA LEU A 426 2.77 1.57 -22.53
C LEU A 426 2.94 0.05 -22.55
N THR A 427 3.93 -0.46 -23.31
CA THR A 427 4.00 -1.88 -23.66
C THR A 427 4.25 -2.80 -22.47
N TRP A 428 4.94 -2.34 -21.43
CA TRP A 428 5.12 -3.13 -20.20
C TRP A 428 3.81 -3.39 -19.43
N VAL A 429 2.74 -2.63 -19.73
CA VAL A 429 1.39 -2.90 -19.21
C VAL A 429 0.60 -3.74 -20.20
N THR A 430 0.57 -3.37 -21.50
CA THR A 430 -0.27 -4.06 -22.49
C THR A 430 0.24 -5.46 -22.85
N ALA A 431 1.51 -5.77 -22.55
CA ALA A 431 2.11 -7.10 -22.70
C ALA A 431 2.32 -7.84 -21.35
N ALA A 432 1.85 -7.27 -20.23
CA ALA A 432 1.97 -7.90 -18.92
C ALA A 432 1.03 -9.10 -18.78
N THR A 433 1.40 -10.06 -17.93
CA THR A 433 0.50 -11.10 -17.43
C THR A 433 0.38 -11.01 -15.91
N PRO A 434 -0.69 -11.51 -15.30
CA PRO A 434 -0.85 -11.51 -13.84
C PRO A 434 0.35 -12.13 -13.11
N GLU A 435 0.90 -13.24 -13.63
CA GLU A 435 2.04 -13.95 -13.03
C GLU A 435 3.29 -13.06 -13.04
N ARG A 436 3.54 -12.36 -14.17
CA ARG A 436 4.68 -11.45 -14.29
C ARG A 436 4.55 -10.22 -13.39
N VAL A 437 3.34 -9.73 -13.18
CA VAL A 437 3.11 -8.64 -12.21
C VAL A 437 3.43 -9.08 -10.80
N VAL A 438 3.00 -10.28 -10.39
CA VAL A 438 3.34 -10.86 -9.08
C VAL A 438 4.85 -11.07 -8.94
N GLU A 439 5.51 -11.61 -9.97
CA GLU A 439 6.97 -11.80 -10.01
C GLU A 439 7.69 -10.45 -9.92
N PHE A 440 7.30 -9.46 -10.70
CA PHE A 440 7.83 -8.11 -10.67
C PHE A 440 7.72 -7.50 -9.26
N CYS A 441 6.54 -7.46 -8.67
CA CYS A 441 6.33 -6.93 -7.33
C CYS A 441 7.18 -7.65 -6.27
N GLY A 442 7.30 -8.99 -6.37
CA GLY A 442 8.07 -9.81 -5.44
C GLY A 442 9.59 -9.70 -5.62
N SER A 443 10.06 -9.33 -6.82
CA SER A 443 11.49 -9.16 -7.13
C SER A 443 12.05 -7.81 -6.68
N LEU A 444 11.20 -6.83 -6.35
CA LEU A 444 11.64 -5.52 -5.91
C LEU A 444 12.35 -5.59 -4.55
N PRO A 445 13.35 -4.72 -4.29
CA PRO A 445 14.21 -4.80 -3.12
C PRO A 445 13.57 -4.25 -1.83
N TRP A 446 12.37 -4.68 -1.48
CA TRP A 446 11.59 -4.17 -0.33
C TRP A 446 12.35 -4.18 1.00
N ALA A 447 13.21 -5.17 1.22
CA ALA A 447 13.94 -5.31 2.48
C ALA A 447 15.14 -4.35 2.59
N THR A 448 15.73 -3.92 1.47
CA THR A 448 16.97 -3.12 1.43
C THR A 448 16.78 -1.73 0.86
N ASP A 449 15.84 -1.57 -0.07
CA ASP A 449 15.48 -0.30 -0.70
C ASP A 449 13.96 -0.23 -0.94
N ALA A 450 13.21 -0.10 0.15
CA ALA A 450 11.75 0.06 0.07
C ALA A 450 11.33 1.33 -0.70
N TRP A 451 12.17 2.36 -0.70
CA TRP A 451 11.93 3.60 -1.44
C TRP A 451 11.96 3.35 -2.96
N GLY A 452 13.03 2.74 -3.47
CA GLY A 452 13.15 2.35 -4.88
C GLY A 452 12.07 1.35 -5.31
N ALA A 453 11.76 0.37 -4.46
CA ALA A 453 10.67 -0.57 -4.71
C ALA A 453 9.32 0.16 -4.88
N GLY A 454 8.98 1.06 -3.96
CA GLY A 454 7.76 1.89 -4.03
C GLY A 454 7.71 2.76 -5.27
N HIS A 455 8.86 3.27 -5.73
CA HIS A 455 8.98 4.07 -6.94
C HIS A 455 8.59 3.29 -8.22
N HIS A 456 9.01 2.04 -8.35
CA HIS A 456 8.65 1.20 -9.49
C HIS A 456 7.16 0.79 -9.46
N ILE A 457 6.59 0.55 -8.27
CA ILE A 457 5.14 0.32 -8.12
C ILE A 457 4.34 1.55 -8.53
N ASP A 458 4.78 2.75 -8.12
CA ASP A 458 4.18 4.03 -8.53
C ASP A 458 4.10 4.17 -10.06
N GLY A 459 5.23 3.96 -10.73
CA GLY A 459 5.30 4.00 -12.19
C GLY A 459 4.43 2.94 -12.88
N PHE A 460 4.39 1.71 -12.35
CA PHE A 460 3.60 0.64 -12.94
C PHE A 460 2.08 0.86 -12.75
N GLY A 461 1.64 1.22 -11.55
CA GLY A 461 0.23 1.55 -11.28
C GLY A 461 -0.24 2.74 -12.10
N THR A 462 0.59 3.78 -12.21
CA THR A 462 0.30 4.94 -13.07
C THR A 462 0.27 4.58 -14.56
N ALA A 463 1.12 3.67 -15.00
CA ALA A 463 1.08 3.16 -16.38
C ALA A 463 -0.24 2.43 -16.68
N ILE A 464 -0.76 1.65 -15.74
CA ILE A 464 -2.10 1.05 -15.85
C ILE A 464 -3.16 2.14 -16.03
N LEU A 465 -3.12 3.19 -15.18
CA LEU A 465 -4.06 4.31 -15.26
C LEU A 465 -4.07 4.96 -16.65
N TRP A 466 -2.90 5.35 -17.17
CA TRP A 466 -2.81 6.03 -18.47
C TRP A 466 -3.18 5.11 -19.64
N THR A 467 -2.84 3.82 -19.56
CA THR A 467 -3.26 2.82 -20.55
C THR A 467 -4.79 2.72 -20.61
N LYS A 468 -5.47 2.67 -19.45
CA LYS A 468 -6.94 2.66 -19.37
C LYS A 468 -7.54 3.96 -19.93
N ARG A 469 -6.99 5.12 -19.56
CA ARG A 469 -7.51 6.43 -20.01
C ARG A 469 -7.30 6.67 -21.49
N ALA A 470 -6.23 6.15 -22.07
CA ALA A 470 -6.00 6.18 -23.53
C ALA A 470 -6.87 5.18 -24.31
N GLY A 471 -7.66 4.35 -23.61
CA GLY A 471 -8.53 3.35 -24.26
C GLY A 471 -7.78 2.12 -24.79
N HIS A 472 -6.53 1.91 -24.39
CA HIS A 472 -5.80 0.71 -24.76
C HIS A 472 -6.21 -0.48 -23.89
N PRO A 473 -6.31 -1.71 -24.44
CA PRO A 473 -6.66 -2.89 -23.67
C PRO A 473 -5.55 -3.25 -22.70
N ILE A 474 -5.93 -3.56 -21.45
CA ILE A 474 -5.06 -4.16 -20.43
C ILE A 474 -5.43 -5.64 -20.34
N PRO A 475 -4.44 -6.56 -20.31
CA PRO A 475 -4.75 -7.98 -20.14
C PRO A 475 -5.50 -8.23 -18.84
N ALA A 476 -6.48 -9.12 -18.89
CA ALA A 476 -7.29 -9.46 -17.73
C ALA A 476 -6.43 -9.99 -16.58
N GLY A 477 -6.70 -9.53 -15.35
CA GLY A 477 -5.98 -9.94 -14.14
C GLY A 477 -4.71 -9.13 -13.83
N VAL A 478 -4.23 -8.26 -14.70
CA VAL A 478 -3.00 -7.46 -14.47
C VAL A 478 -3.21 -6.45 -13.33
N GLU A 479 -4.31 -5.71 -13.34
CA GLU A 479 -4.66 -4.75 -12.29
C GLU A 479 -4.91 -5.48 -10.97
N GLU A 480 -5.68 -6.56 -11.01
CA GLU A 480 -5.99 -7.39 -9.86
C GLU A 480 -4.74 -8.04 -9.25
N ALA A 481 -3.78 -8.44 -10.07
CA ALA A 481 -2.51 -9.01 -9.60
C ALA A 481 -1.68 -7.97 -8.84
N LEU A 482 -1.60 -6.73 -9.34
CA LEU A 482 -0.90 -5.63 -8.67
C LEU A 482 -1.52 -5.35 -7.30
N PHE A 483 -2.83 -5.08 -7.25
CA PHE A 483 -3.51 -4.77 -5.99
C PHE A 483 -3.54 -5.97 -5.05
N GLY A 484 -3.74 -7.19 -5.58
CA GLY A 484 -3.67 -8.42 -4.81
C GLY A 484 -2.33 -8.61 -4.12
N TRP A 485 -1.22 -8.41 -4.86
CA TRP A 485 0.12 -8.51 -4.27
C TRP A 485 0.34 -7.44 -3.18
N LEU A 486 -0.03 -6.18 -3.45
CA LEU A 486 0.13 -5.09 -2.49
C LEU A 486 -0.66 -5.34 -1.20
N LEU A 487 -1.91 -5.77 -1.31
CA LEU A 487 -2.76 -6.07 -0.16
C LEU A 487 -2.22 -7.25 0.67
N LEU A 488 -1.74 -8.31 0.01
CA LEU A 488 -1.25 -9.51 0.68
C LEU A 488 0.11 -9.33 1.35
N ASN A 489 0.93 -8.40 0.87
CA ASN A 489 2.29 -8.18 1.37
C ASN A 489 2.42 -6.91 2.22
N THR A 490 1.31 -6.26 2.57
CA THR A 490 1.32 -5.16 3.53
C THR A 490 1.66 -5.69 4.92
N ASP A 491 2.68 -5.13 5.57
CA ASP A 491 3.02 -5.45 6.96
C ASP A 491 1.89 -4.97 7.90
N PRO A 492 1.23 -5.87 8.63
CA PRO A 492 0.11 -5.50 9.49
C PRO A 492 0.52 -4.65 10.72
N GLN A 493 1.81 -4.57 11.05
CA GLN A 493 2.31 -3.76 12.16
C GLN A 493 2.58 -2.31 11.75
N THR A 494 3.06 -2.10 10.54
CA THR A 494 3.36 -0.77 10.00
C THR A 494 2.28 -0.22 9.07
N GLY A 495 1.48 -1.10 8.47
CA GLY A 495 0.53 -0.78 7.42
C GLY A 495 1.21 -0.50 6.06
N MET A 496 2.50 -0.81 5.92
CA MET A 496 3.36 -0.43 4.79
C MET A 496 4.12 -1.62 4.22
N TRP A 497 4.96 -1.40 3.23
CA TRP A 497 5.86 -2.41 2.64
C TRP A 497 7.31 -2.11 2.98
N GLY A 498 8.10 -3.17 3.16
CA GLY A 498 9.53 -3.06 3.45
C GLY A 498 9.86 -2.99 4.94
N SER A 499 11.12 -2.76 5.25
CA SER A 499 11.64 -2.78 6.61
C SER A 499 12.42 -1.51 6.95
N ALA A 500 12.31 -1.07 8.20
CA ALA A 500 13.13 0.03 8.73
C ALA A 500 14.61 -0.39 8.77
N THR A 501 15.51 0.57 8.54
CA THR A 501 16.96 0.34 8.61
C THR A 501 17.57 1.00 9.84
N PRO A 502 18.67 0.47 10.41
CA PRO A 502 19.29 1.04 11.60
C PRO A 502 19.75 2.50 11.43
N ASP A 503 20.29 2.83 10.27
CA ASP A 503 20.83 4.14 9.91
C ASP A 503 19.75 5.17 9.55
N ARG A 504 18.71 4.76 8.80
CA ARG A 504 17.66 5.64 8.28
C ARG A 504 16.33 5.54 9.05
N GLY A 505 16.16 4.53 9.92
CA GLY A 505 14.90 4.29 10.63
C GLY A 505 13.77 3.96 9.67
N ASN A 506 12.61 4.62 9.84
CA ASN A 506 11.43 4.38 8.99
C ASN A 506 11.46 5.15 7.65
N LEU A 507 12.48 5.98 7.37
CA LEU A 507 12.51 6.82 6.17
C LEU A 507 12.27 6.02 4.88
N PRO A 508 13.01 4.92 4.58
CA PRO A 508 12.81 4.19 3.33
C PRO A 508 11.41 3.58 3.21
N VAL A 509 10.84 3.12 4.34
CA VAL A 509 9.50 2.50 4.39
C VAL A 509 8.41 3.54 4.14
N VAL A 510 8.48 4.70 4.80
CA VAL A 510 7.47 5.76 4.67
C VAL A 510 7.53 6.39 3.27
N ASN A 511 8.73 6.66 2.76
CA ASN A 511 8.91 7.22 1.42
C ASN A 511 8.48 6.22 0.33
N GLY A 512 8.82 4.93 0.50
CA GLY A 512 8.37 3.88 -0.40
C GLY A 512 6.85 3.67 -0.38
N PHE A 513 6.25 3.71 0.80
CA PHE A 513 4.80 3.63 0.96
C PHE A 513 4.08 4.80 0.27
N TYR A 514 4.56 6.03 0.45
CA TYR A 514 3.99 7.19 -0.24
C TYR A 514 3.97 6.97 -1.75
N ARG A 515 5.11 6.61 -2.34
CA ARG A 515 5.22 6.41 -3.78
C ARG A 515 4.30 5.29 -4.27
N ALA A 516 4.39 4.10 -3.67
CA ALA A 516 3.55 2.98 -4.06
C ALA A 516 2.05 3.28 -3.91
N SER A 517 1.63 3.89 -2.80
CA SER A 517 0.22 4.21 -2.56
C SER A 517 -0.31 5.33 -3.44
N ARG A 518 0.53 6.31 -3.84
CA ARG A 518 0.18 7.36 -4.79
C ARG A 518 -0.19 6.78 -6.14
N GLY A 519 0.68 5.95 -6.74
CA GLY A 519 0.46 5.35 -8.05
C GLY A 519 -0.62 4.26 -8.10
N THR A 520 -1.10 3.83 -6.95
CA THR A 520 -2.08 2.75 -6.83
C THR A 520 -3.31 3.19 -6.04
N PHE A 521 -3.34 3.03 -4.72
CA PHE A 521 -4.51 3.25 -3.87
C PHE A 521 -5.14 4.62 -4.07
N ALA A 522 -4.33 5.69 -4.08
CA ALA A 522 -4.82 7.05 -4.25
C ALA A 522 -5.42 7.29 -5.64
N GLN A 523 -4.72 6.89 -6.71
CA GLN A 523 -5.19 7.12 -8.08
C GLN A 523 -6.42 6.29 -8.44
N PHE A 524 -6.57 5.10 -7.86
CA PHE A 524 -7.69 4.20 -8.14
C PHE A 524 -8.83 4.31 -7.11
N GLY A 525 -8.66 5.12 -6.06
CA GLY A 525 -9.67 5.27 -5.01
C GLY A 525 -9.87 4.02 -4.17
N VAL A 526 -8.84 3.18 -4.04
CA VAL A 526 -8.87 1.95 -3.24
C VAL A 526 -8.50 2.30 -1.79
N PRO A 527 -9.29 1.90 -0.79
CA PRO A 527 -8.95 2.13 0.62
C PRO A 527 -7.67 1.41 1.04
N LEU A 528 -6.91 2.03 1.95
CA LEU A 528 -5.76 1.39 2.57
C LEU A 528 -6.19 0.21 3.46
N PRO A 529 -5.43 -0.91 3.49
CA PRO A 529 -5.80 -2.09 4.29
C PRO A 529 -5.66 -1.86 5.81
N HIS A 530 -4.70 -1.05 6.24
CA HIS A 530 -4.37 -0.79 7.65
C HIS A 530 -4.16 0.70 7.94
N PRO A 531 -5.17 1.57 7.75
CA PRO A 531 -4.99 3.03 7.85
C PRO A 531 -4.51 3.48 9.24
N ASP A 532 -4.97 2.86 10.32
CA ASP A 532 -4.53 3.21 11.69
C ASP A 532 -3.04 2.91 11.91
N ARG A 533 -2.52 1.80 11.33
CA ARG A 533 -1.10 1.45 11.39
C ARG A 533 -0.24 2.39 10.56
N VAL A 534 -0.74 2.83 9.41
CA VAL A 534 -0.11 3.87 8.61
C VAL A 534 0.03 5.16 9.44
N ILE A 535 -1.06 5.61 10.09
CA ILE A 535 -1.04 6.79 10.96
C ILE A 535 0.02 6.63 12.07
N ASP A 536 0.03 5.50 12.79
CA ASP A 536 1.00 5.23 13.86
C ASP A 536 2.45 5.29 13.36
N THR A 537 2.71 4.69 12.20
CA THR A 537 4.05 4.61 11.61
C THR A 537 4.53 5.97 11.14
N VAL A 538 3.67 6.73 10.46
CA VAL A 538 3.99 8.07 9.97
C VAL A 538 4.19 9.06 11.12
N LEU A 539 3.31 9.06 12.12
CA LEU A 539 3.45 9.93 13.29
C LEU A 539 4.72 9.62 14.10
N ARG A 540 5.13 8.35 14.16
CA ARG A 540 6.40 7.95 14.78
C ARG A 540 7.58 8.45 13.95
N HIS A 541 7.54 8.30 12.63
CA HIS A 541 8.56 8.81 11.70
C HIS A 541 8.71 10.32 11.77
N ALA A 542 7.61 11.08 11.78
CA ALA A 542 7.61 12.53 11.84
C ALA A 542 8.20 13.12 13.14
N ARG A 543 8.47 12.29 14.15
CA ARG A 543 9.17 12.67 15.38
C ARG A 543 10.69 12.44 15.32
N ASP A 544 11.20 11.84 14.26
CA ASP A 544 12.64 11.58 14.11
C ASP A 544 13.38 12.89 13.77
N PRO A 545 14.25 13.38 14.66
CA PRO A 545 14.91 14.66 14.47
C PRO A 545 15.93 14.66 13.32
N ARG A 546 16.39 13.51 12.86
CA ARG A 546 17.29 13.39 11.70
C ARG A 546 16.65 13.96 10.44
N TRP A 547 15.33 13.85 10.32
CA TRP A 547 14.57 14.19 9.11
C TRP A 547 13.62 15.39 9.32
N PHE A 548 13.17 15.64 10.57
CA PHE A 548 12.14 16.62 10.87
C PHE A 548 12.56 17.74 11.83
N ALA A 549 13.84 17.78 12.27
CA ALA A 549 14.34 18.96 12.95
C ALA A 549 14.33 20.18 12.00
N PRO A 550 14.22 21.42 12.54
CA PRO A 550 14.34 22.64 11.73
C PRO A 550 15.62 22.64 10.88
N GLY A 551 15.50 22.85 9.57
CA GLY A 551 16.60 22.83 8.61
C GLY A 551 17.07 21.44 8.14
N ALA A 552 16.50 20.34 8.67
CA ALA A 552 16.75 19.00 8.18
C ALA A 552 15.70 18.56 7.13
N ARG A 553 14.57 19.23 7.07
CA ARG A 553 13.44 18.87 6.22
C ARG A 553 13.69 19.17 4.76
N ASN A 554 13.17 18.31 3.90
CA ASN A 554 13.05 18.53 2.47
C ASN A 554 11.62 18.21 2.00
N ALA A 555 11.30 18.60 0.77
CA ALA A 555 9.98 18.43 0.20
C ALA A 555 9.53 16.96 0.17
N CYS A 556 10.41 16.00 -0.20
CA CYS A 556 10.08 14.58 -0.17
C CYS A 556 9.66 14.13 1.22
N ASN A 557 10.49 14.36 2.25
CA ASN A 557 10.21 13.86 3.60
C ASN A 557 8.88 14.39 4.16
N VAL A 558 8.55 15.66 3.89
CA VAL A 558 7.30 16.26 4.37
C VAL A 558 6.09 15.78 3.57
N LEU A 559 6.22 15.64 2.25
CA LEU A 559 5.17 15.11 1.39
C LEU A 559 4.85 13.65 1.72
N ASP A 560 5.90 12.85 1.96
CA ASP A 560 5.81 11.44 2.29
C ASP A 560 5.21 11.18 3.69
N VAL A 561 5.07 12.23 4.50
CA VAL A 561 4.28 12.25 5.74
C VAL A 561 2.87 12.77 5.49
N ALA A 562 2.73 13.91 4.80
CA ALA A 562 1.46 14.59 4.62
C ALA A 562 0.46 13.76 3.80
N HIS A 563 0.89 13.18 2.67
CA HIS A 563 0.01 12.41 1.78
C HIS A 563 -0.48 11.08 2.41
N PRO A 564 0.36 10.22 3.03
CA PRO A 564 -0.15 9.03 3.71
C PRO A 564 -1.11 9.32 4.85
N LEU A 565 -0.86 10.36 5.66
CA LEU A 565 -1.82 10.78 6.70
C LEU A 565 -3.14 11.24 6.07
N TRP A 566 -3.06 11.97 4.97
CA TRP A 566 -4.25 12.41 4.23
C TRP A 566 -5.01 11.23 3.62
N LEU A 567 -4.30 10.25 3.04
CA LEU A 567 -4.92 9.05 2.45
C LEU A 567 -5.58 8.17 3.53
N ALA A 568 -5.00 8.12 4.74
CA ALA A 568 -5.53 7.38 5.88
C ALA A 568 -6.60 8.13 6.69
N ARG A 569 -6.91 9.41 6.34
CA ARG A 569 -7.88 10.23 7.08
C ARG A 569 -9.29 9.64 7.05
N GLY A 570 -10.13 10.08 7.97
CA GLY A 570 -11.53 9.67 8.05
C GLY A 570 -11.77 8.42 8.88
N THR A 571 -10.72 7.84 9.50
CA THR A 571 -10.86 6.74 10.46
C THR A 571 -11.29 7.22 11.84
N GLY A 572 -11.08 8.48 12.17
CA GLY A 572 -11.24 9.03 13.52
C GLY A 572 -10.09 8.67 14.46
N TYR A 573 -9.07 7.96 13.96
CA TYR A 573 -7.94 7.50 14.77
C TYR A 573 -6.85 8.56 14.85
N ARG A 574 -6.57 9.05 16.05
CA ARG A 574 -5.53 10.06 16.36
C ARG A 574 -5.65 11.37 15.56
N ASP A 575 -6.84 11.75 15.16
CA ASP A 575 -7.09 12.93 14.31
C ASP A 575 -6.54 14.22 14.90
N ASP A 576 -6.57 14.39 16.24
CA ASP A 576 -6.03 15.57 16.89
C ASP A 576 -4.51 15.66 16.76
N GLU A 577 -3.79 14.55 16.90
CA GLU A 577 -2.33 14.51 16.72
C GLU A 577 -1.94 14.74 15.25
N VAL A 578 -2.72 14.21 14.32
CA VAL A 578 -2.53 14.45 12.88
C VAL A 578 -2.73 15.92 12.55
N ARG A 579 -3.79 16.53 13.08
CA ARG A 579 -4.10 17.96 12.89
C ARG A 579 -3.01 18.86 13.49
N GLU A 580 -2.54 18.56 14.69
CA GLU A 580 -1.46 19.30 15.34
C GLU A 580 -0.14 19.22 14.55
N LEU A 581 0.23 18.02 14.09
CA LEU A 581 1.40 17.84 13.24
C LEU A 581 1.27 18.63 11.93
N ALA A 582 0.12 18.53 11.28
CA ALA A 582 -0.15 19.23 10.02
C ALA A 582 -0.07 20.74 10.18
N ALA A 583 -0.70 21.30 11.20
CA ALA A 583 -0.67 22.75 11.49
C ALA A 583 0.76 23.25 11.76
N ARG A 584 1.56 22.49 12.50
CA ARG A 584 2.96 22.81 12.76
C ARG A 584 3.82 22.80 11.49
N LEU A 585 3.78 21.72 10.70
CA LEU A 585 4.54 21.62 9.45
C LEU A 585 4.11 22.68 8.44
N LEU A 586 2.80 22.97 8.37
CA LEU A 586 2.25 24.03 7.54
C LEU A 586 2.78 25.39 7.94
N SER A 587 2.73 25.73 9.22
CA SER A 587 3.25 27.00 9.74
C SER A 587 4.72 27.21 9.43
N ASP A 588 5.53 26.17 9.53
CA ASP A 588 6.96 26.20 9.22
C ASP A 588 7.19 26.44 7.70
N ALA A 589 6.45 25.74 6.85
CA ALA A 589 6.57 25.84 5.40
C ALA A 589 6.20 27.23 4.84
N LEU A 590 5.23 27.94 5.45
CA LEU A 590 4.80 29.25 5.00
C LEU A 590 5.91 30.31 4.99
N ALA A 591 6.98 30.10 5.76
CA ALA A 591 8.11 31.05 5.87
C ALA A 591 9.21 30.83 4.81
N THR A 592 9.12 29.77 3.98
CA THR A 592 10.24 29.35 3.10
C THR A 592 10.08 29.79 1.64
N TRP A 593 8.99 30.46 1.27
CA TRP A 593 8.83 31.06 -0.06
C TRP A 593 9.86 32.17 -0.32
N VAL A 594 10.58 32.06 -1.41
CA VAL A 594 11.55 33.07 -1.87
C VAL A 594 10.89 33.95 -2.94
N PRO A 595 10.72 35.26 -2.71
CA PRO A 595 10.06 36.16 -3.66
C PRO A 595 10.65 36.09 -5.07
N GLY A 596 9.79 35.90 -6.07
CA GLY A 596 10.15 35.80 -7.49
C GLY A 596 10.89 34.51 -7.88
N ALA A 597 11.11 33.58 -6.95
CA ALA A 597 11.89 32.36 -7.20
C ALA A 597 11.16 31.07 -6.79
N GLY A 598 10.15 31.13 -5.89
CA GLY A 598 9.42 29.96 -5.42
C GLY A 598 10.05 29.29 -4.21
N PHE A 599 9.85 27.99 -4.05
CA PHE A 599 10.41 27.18 -2.98
C PHE A 599 11.68 26.46 -3.41
N SER A 600 12.62 26.28 -2.48
CA SER A 600 13.70 25.31 -2.61
C SER A 600 13.23 23.90 -2.26
N PHE A 601 13.90 22.87 -2.77
CA PHE A 601 13.58 21.48 -2.42
C PHE A 601 13.84 21.18 -0.94
N ARG A 602 14.98 21.65 -0.40
CA ARG A 602 15.37 21.53 1.03
C ARG A 602 15.22 22.87 1.73
N GLU A 603 14.76 22.86 2.96
CA GLU A 603 14.71 24.05 3.81
C GLU A 603 16.11 24.68 3.93
N PRO A 604 16.25 25.99 3.66
CA PRO A 604 17.51 26.68 3.88
C PRO A 604 17.92 26.65 5.36
N SER A 605 19.15 26.24 5.63
CA SER A 605 19.71 26.23 6.99
C SER A 605 21.21 26.51 6.96
N PRO A 606 21.81 26.92 8.08
CA PRO A 606 23.28 27.11 8.14
C PRO A 606 24.06 25.84 7.80
N ALA A 607 23.55 24.65 8.18
CA ALA A 607 24.15 23.35 7.90
C ALA A 607 24.03 22.93 6.43
N ALA A 608 23.02 23.43 5.71
CA ALA A 608 22.76 23.14 4.30
C ALA A 608 23.23 24.26 3.35
N ARG A 609 23.96 25.27 3.88
CA ARG A 609 24.40 26.41 3.07
C ARG A 609 25.28 25.97 1.90
N GLY A 610 24.89 26.37 0.69
CA GLY A 610 25.61 26.06 -0.54
C GLY A 610 25.25 24.72 -1.19
N LEU A 611 24.35 23.93 -0.58
CA LEU A 611 23.76 22.79 -1.27
C LEU A 611 22.81 23.27 -2.34
N ILE A 612 22.90 22.68 -3.53
CA ILE A 612 22.05 23.01 -4.68
C ILE A 612 20.56 22.87 -4.39
N GLU A 613 20.18 21.93 -3.53
CA GLU A 613 18.82 21.66 -3.08
C GLU A 613 18.21 22.81 -2.27
N THR A 614 19.02 23.74 -1.76
CA THR A 614 18.54 24.94 -1.04
C THR A 614 18.31 26.13 -1.96
N GLU A 615 18.56 25.99 -3.26
CA GLU A 615 18.19 26.97 -4.26
C GLU A 615 16.75 26.75 -4.72
N PRO A 616 15.93 27.84 -4.82
CA PRO A 616 14.58 27.71 -5.33
C PRO A 616 14.52 27.20 -6.78
N GLY A 617 13.66 26.23 -7.02
CA GLY A 617 13.47 25.60 -8.32
C GLY A 617 12.03 25.15 -8.57
N LEU A 618 11.75 24.65 -9.77
CA LEU A 618 10.41 24.15 -10.13
C LEU A 618 10.02 22.94 -9.31
N GLN A 619 10.95 21.99 -9.13
CA GLN A 619 10.71 20.78 -8.33
C GLN A 619 10.32 21.12 -6.89
N GLY A 620 11.08 21.99 -6.23
CA GLY A 620 10.74 22.43 -4.88
C GLY A 620 9.42 23.17 -4.84
N THR A 621 9.17 24.05 -5.80
CA THR A 621 7.95 24.87 -5.85
C THR A 621 6.69 24.02 -6.07
N GLU A 622 6.71 23.08 -7.04
CA GLU A 622 5.59 22.17 -7.31
C GLU A 622 5.25 21.35 -6.07
N MET A 623 6.26 20.69 -5.49
CA MET A 623 6.06 19.82 -4.33
C MET A 623 5.55 20.58 -3.10
N TRP A 624 6.14 21.74 -2.77
CA TRP A 624 5.70 22.50 -1.60
C TRP A 624 4.30 23.09 -1.77
N LEU A 625 3.89 23.49 -2.97
CA LEU A 625 2.50 23.92 -3.22
C LEU A 625 1.51 22.77 -2.98
N ALA A 626 1.84 21.56 -3.37
CA ALA A 626 1.03 20.37 -3.08
C ALA A 626 1.04 20.02 -1.58
N ILE A 627 2.21 20.06 -0.93
CA ILE A 627 2.36 19.83 0.52
C ILE A 627 1.49 20.80 1.32
N LEU A 628 1.53 22.08 0.97
CA LEU A 628 0.72 23.10 1.62
C LEU A 628 -0.76 22.76 1.55
N TRP A 629 -1.23 22.25 0.40
CA TRP A 629 -2.62 21.84 0.26
C TRP A 629 -2.96 20.65 1.17
N TYR A 630 -2.15 19.59 1.18
CA TYR A 630 -2.39 18.41 2.01
C TYR A 630 -2.37 18.75 3.51
N LEU A 631 -1.38 19.54 3.94
CA LEU A 631 -1.27 19.95 5.34
C LEU A 631 -2.42 20.87 5.74
N ALA A 632 -2.83 21.79 4.86
CA ALA A 632 -3.97 22.69 5.10
C ALA A 632 -5.29 21.91 5.18
N ASP A 633 -5.47 20.88 4.35
CA ASP A 633 -6.68 20.04 4.39
C ASP A 633 -6.74 19.21 5.67
N LEU A 634 -5.62 18.60 6.09
CA LEU A 634 -5.52 17.92 7.39
C LEU A 634 -5.74 18.86 8.59
N ALA A 635 -5.33 20.13 8.47
CA ALA A 635 -5.57 21.15 9.50
C ALA A 635 -6.98 21.78 9.42
N GLY A 636 -7.76 21.49 8.37
CA GLY A 636 -9.12 22.00 8.18
C GLY A 636 -9.18 23.44 7.64
N VAL A 637 -8.15 23.93 6.93
CA VAL A 637 -8.02 25.31 6.42
C VAL A 637 -7.67 25.39 4.93
N SER A 638 -7.82 24.30 4.16
CA SER A 638 -7.40 24.22 2.75
C SER A 638 -8.13 25.22 1.82
N ASP A 639 -9.35 25.60 2.16
CA ASP A 639 -10.13 26.58 1.38
C ASP A 639 -9.42 27.96 1.29
N ALA A 640 -8.60 28.31 2.28
CA ALA A 640 -7.86 29.57 2.30
C ALA A 640 -6.78 29.65 1.21
N LEU A 641 -6.30 28.51 0.67
CA LEU A 641 -5.35 28.49 -0.44
C LEU A 641 -5.98 28.95 -1.75
N GLY A 642 -7.28 28.71 -1.95
CA GLY A 642 -7.98 29.02 -3.19
C GLY A 642 -7.43 28.28 -4.42
N TYR A 643 -6.68 27.20 -4.23
CA TYR A 643 -6.27 26.24 -5.25
C TYR A 643 -6.34 24.81 -4.72
N ARG A 644 -6.32 23.83 -5.63
CA ARG A 644 -6.31 22.41 -5.34
C ARG A 644 -5.46 21.68 -6.36
N PRO A 645 -4.52 20.81 -5.97
CA PRO A 645 -3.68 20.05 -6.92
C PRO A 645 -4.50 19.21 -7.89
N ARG A 646 -4.14 19.23 -9.17
CA ARG A 646 -4.79 18.48 -10.25
C ARG A 646 -3.82 17.59 -11.02
N GLY A 647 -2.52 17.76 -10.81
CA GLY A 647 -1.43 17.02 -11.41
C GLY A 647 -1.05 15.76 -10.65
N VAL A 648 0.24 15.53 -10.50
CA VAL A 648 0.84 14.36 -9.84
C VAL A 648 0.33 14.17 -8.41
N HIS A 649 0.09 15.26 -7.71
CA HIS A 649 -0.35 15.29 -6.31
C HIS A 649 -1.84 15.59 -6.16
N ARG A 650 -2.67 15.15 -7.10
CA ARG A 650 -4.12 15.36 -7.01
C ARG A 650 -4.74 14.52 -5.90
N PRO A 651 -5.67 15.08 -5.11
CA PRO A 651 -6.38 14.34 -4.07
C PRO A 651 -7.51 13.45 -4.59
N GLU A 652 -8.13 13.76 -5.73
CA GLU A 652 -9.20 12.93 -6.29
C GLU A 652 -8.64 11.71 -7.02
N PRO A 653 -9.30 10.53 -6.91
CA PRO A 653 -8.90 9.36 -7.68
C PRO A 653 -8.96 9.63 -9.18
N ALA A 654 -7.82 9.51 -9.87
CA ALA A 654 -7.74 9.80 -11.30
C ALA A 654 -8.49 8.78 -12.17
N ALA A 655 -8.63 7.54 -11.69
CA ALA A 655 -9.34 6.47 -12.41
C ALA A 655 -10.86 6.69 -12.49
N THR A 656 -11.44 7.52 -11.64
CA THR A 656 -12.89 7.81 -11.59
C THR A 656 -13.29 9.00 -12.46
N LEU A 657 -12.34 9.78 -12.94
CA LEU A 657 -12.60 10.94 -13.81
C LEU A 657 -12.79 10.48 -15.27
N ARG A 658 -13.91 10.87 -15.84
CA ARG A 658 -14.25 10.62 -17.26
C ARG A 658 -13.75 11.74 -18.15
#